data_e7cacab11a88101d18114af783f63d53
#
_entry.id   e7cacab11a88101d18114af783f63d53
#
_cell.length_a   1.000
_cell.length_b   1.000
_cell.length_c   1.000
_cell.angle_alpha   90.00
_cell.angle_beta   90.00
_cell.angle_gamma   90.00
#
_symmetry.space_group_name_H-M   'P 1'
#
loop_
_entity.id
_entity.type
_entity.pdbx_description
1 polymer ?
#
loop_
_entity_poly.entity_id
_entity_poly.type
_entity_poly.pdbx_seq_one_letter_code
_entity_poly.pdbx_strand_id
1 'polypeptide(L)'
;MEIVIAFIAVLFVAIILIPFADVKWKGIITITAVSLNTLLSCIVAIRALAGISVVEILPGSLVTGLIAVRVDALSAWFILIINFTIITGAFYGYNYLKAYRSQSANLSLHGIAYVLVHAALISICALQNSLAFLIAWEIMALASFILIIFEHYRQDTLKAGVNFLIQSHVCILFLMLGFMWVALKMNSYDFSAITAFSIQQPMLINFTLLLVFLIAFFIKAGFVPFHTWIPYAHPAAPAHVSGVMSGVIIKIGIYGILRMLLLIRNDFISIGYVILIFSVVSGVYGVMLATIQHNLKKLLAYHSIENIGIIGIGIGLGCIGLGTGNLVLSTLGFAGALLHTLNHSLFKSVLFYAAGNVYQATHTMNIEHLGGLIKKMPKTAFIFLISALAICGLPPFNGFISEFLIYSGMLAGFKGAEITLVWILVFSLFGLVLIGGLAILCFTKAFGTVFLGHSRHPQHTSPAEAGPGALIPMYAGLSLIIGIGIFPTYFIAAIMQPLTLFINKLGPGIPDQAILTFNALNRIGPCAMGIAVFAAVIFFIRKKATQKKPKSINTTWGCAYIAPTSKMQYTASSYVRTYRKLAEPMLNIAVKKEDIKDIFPLRGKHETHPHDKAETWFIDIPLRQLQFFINRFSFLQNGYLQVYIIYGVVFVTMVLLLPVIYDRIIALIQFFNQL
;
A
#
# COMPACT_ATOMS: atom_id res chain seq x y z
N MET A 1 23.97 -14.16 -15.52
CA MET A 1 23.62 -15.53 -15.11
C MET A 1 24.06 -15.82 -13.66
N GLU A 2 25.31 -15.58 -13.30
CA GLU A 2 25.85 -15.87 -11.95
C GLU A 2 25.05 -15.20 -10.82
N ILE A 3 24.67 -13.92 -10.96
CA ILE A 3 23.87 -13.20 -9.95
C ILE A 3 22.50 -13.84 -9.74
N VAL A 4 21.84 -14.29 -10.82
CA VAL A 4 20.52 -14.95 -10.72
C VAL A 4 20.66 -16.31 -10.03
N ILE A 5 21.68 -17.09 -10.39
CA ILE A 5 21.97 -18.38 -9.74
C ILE A 5 22.29 -18.18 -8.25
N ALA A 6 23.13 -17.19 -7.92
CA ALA A 6 23.46 -16.87 -6.54
C ALA A 6 22.21 -16.44 -5.73
N PHE A 7 21.35 -15.61 -6.32
CA PHE A 7 20.08 -15.17 -5.71
C PHE A 7 19.16 -16.37 -5.38
N ILE A 8 19.01 -17.29 -6.33
CA ILE A 8 18.21 -18.50 -6.15
C ILE A 8 18.85 -19.44 -5.14
N ALA A 9 20.18 -19.61 -5.17
CA ALA A 9 20.90 -20.45 -4.22
C ALA A 9 20.76 -19.95 -2.77
N VAL A 10 20.89 -18.64 -2.53
CA VAL A 10 20.67 -18.02 -1.21
C VAL A 10 19.24 -18.29 -0.72
N LEU A 11 18.24 -18.18 -1.60
CA LEU A 11 16.85 -18.47 -1.28
C LEU A 11 16.67 -19.93 -0.84
N PHE A 12 17.14 -20.90 -1.63
CA PHE A 12 17.00 -22.32 -1.32
C PHE A 12 17.74 -22.71 -0.04
N VAL A 13 18.98 -22.24 0.14
CA VAL A 13 19.76 -22.49 1.36
C VAL A 13 19.02 -21.97 2.60
N ALA A 14 18.46 -20.76 2.54
CA ALA A 14 17.69 -20.20 3.64
C ALA A 14 16.46 -21.03 3.98
N ILE A 15 15.67 -21.45 2.96
CA ILE A 15 14.46 -22.28 3.15
C ILE A 15 14.81 -23.61 3.81
N ILE A 16 15.93 -24.24 3.43
CA ILE A 16 16.38 -25.52 4.02
C ILE A 16 16.90 -25.32 5.43
N LEU A 17 17.68 -24.27 5.71
CA LEU A 17 18.33 -24.10 7.01
C LEU A 17 17.38 -23.60 8.11
N ILE A 18 16.40 -22.75 7.80
CA ILE A 18 15.51 -22.13 8.80
C ILE A 18 14.75 -23.15 9.66
N PRO A 19 14.16 -24.25 9.14
CA PRO A 19 13.42 -25.21 9.95
C PRO A 19 14.29 -25.93 10.98
N PHE A 20 15.54 -26.26 10.62
CA PHE A 20 16.46 -27.04 11.44
C PHE A 20 17.28 -26.21 12.42
N ALA A 21 17.28 -24.87 12.25
CA ALA A 21 18.03 -23.98 13.12
C ALA A 21 17.36 -23.79 14.49
N ASP A 22 18.15 -23.51 15.51
CA ASP A 22 17.66 -23.08 16.82
C ASP A 22 16.91 -21.75 16.69
N VAL A 23 15.97 -21.49 17.59
CA VAL A 23 15.10 -20.30 17.60
C VAL A 23 15.88 -18.97 17.48
N LYS A 24 17.05 -18.89 18.08
CA LYS A 24 17.92 -17.70 18.00
C LYS A 24 18.48 -17.50 16.59
N TRP A 25 18.83 -18.58 15.90
CA TRP A 25 19.45 -18.55 14.57
C TRP A 25 18.47 -18.36 13.43
N LYS A 26 17.19 -18.76 13.59
CA LYS A 26 16.16 -18.58 12.54
C LYS A 26 16.06 -17.14 12.03
N GLY A 27 15.99 -16.19 12.94
CA GLY A 27 15.93 -14.77 12.58
C GLY A 27 17.24 -14.25 11.98
N ILE A 28 18.40 -14.76 12.44
CA ILE A 28 19.70 -14.38 11.87
C ILE A 28 19.83 -14.91 10.44
N ILE A 29 19.46 -16.17 10.18
CA ILE A 29 19.46 -16.76 8.83
C ILE A 29 18.54 -15.97 7.91
N THR A 30 17.33 -15.61 8.38
CA THR A 30 16.39 -14.78 7.62
C THR A 30 16.99 -13.42 7.25
N ILE A 31 17.61 -12.71 8.21
CA ILE A 31 18.27 -11.42 7.95
C ILE A 31 19.43 -11.59 6.97
N THR A 32 20.26 -12.61 7.15
CA THR A 32 21.42 -12.85 6.28
C THR A 32 20.98 -13.13 4.84
N ALA A 33 19.99 -14.00 4.65
CA ALA A 33 19.44 -14.30 3.32
C ALA A 33 18.85 -13.07 2.65
N VAL A 34 18.03 -12.29 3.37
CA VAL A 34 17.46 -11.02 2.88
C VAL A 34 18.58 -10.03 2.53
N SER A 35 19.61 -9.91 3.37
CA SER A 35 20.72 -8.97 3.15
C SER A 35 21.56 -9.35 1.93
N LEU A 36 21.86 -10.64 1.74
CA LEU A 36 22.57 -11.13 0.56
C LEU A 36 21.78 -10.91 -0.73
N ASN A 37 20.49 -11.28 -0.73
CA ASN A 37 19.64 -11.06 -1.89
C ASN A 37 19.39 -9.57 -2.18
N THR A 38 19.34 -8.73 -1.14
CA THR A 38 19.34 -7.26 -1.28
C THR A 38 20.61 -6.78 -1.97
N LEU A 39 21.78 -7.24 -1.54
CA LEU A 39 23.06 -6.84 -2.14
C LEU A 39 23.11 -7.24 -3.63
N LEU A 40 22.78 -8.49 -3.95
CA LEU A 40 22.78 -9.00 -5.33
C LEU A 40 21.85 -8.22 -6.24
N SER A 41 20.60 -7.98 -5.78
CA SER A 41 19.61 -7.25 -6.59
C SER A 41 19.87 -5.75 -6.66
N CYS A 42 20.47 -5.12 -5.64
CA CYS A 42 20.88 -3.72 -5.68
C CYS A 42 21.99 -3.47 -6.70
N ILE A 43 22.95 -4.39 -6.87
CA ILE A 43 24.01 -4.26 -7.90
C ILE A 43 23.37 -4.15 -9.28
N VAL A 44 22.40 -5.01 -9.60
CA VAL A 44 21.68 -5.00 -10.87
C VAL A 44 20.84 -3.73 -11.03
N ALA A 45 20.11 -3.35 -9.97
CA ALA A 45 19.24 -2.16 -9.99
C ALA A 45 20.04 -0.86 -10.18
N ILE A 46 21.19 -0.70 -9.52
CA ILE A 46 22.05 0.50 -9.67
C ILE A 46 22.59 0.60 -11.10
N ARG A 47 23.00 -0.51 -11.70
CA ARG A 47 23.43 -0.54 -13.11
C ARG A 47 22.31 -0.10 -14.05
N ALA A 48 21.09 -0.59 -13.82
CA ALA A 48 19.93 -0.24 -14.65
C ALA A 48 19.54 1.25 -14.51
N LEU A 49 19.65 1.83 -13.32
CA LEU A 49 19.47 3.29 -13.12
C LEU A 49 20.61 4.12 -13.74
N ALA A 50 21.80 3.56 -13.89
CA ALA A 50 22.88 4.19 -14.63
C ALA A 50 22.74 4.07 -16.17
N GLY A 51 21.60 3.54 -16.67
CA GLY A 51 21.31 3.41 -18.10
C GLY A 51 21.73 2.09 -18.73
N ILE A 52 22.29 1.14 -17.95
CA ILE A 52 22.72 -0.18 -18.43
C ILE A 52 21.66 -1.21 -18.04
N SER A 53 20.68 -1.46 -18.92
CA SER A 53 19.71 -2.52 -18.68
C SER A 53 20.39 -3.89 -18.67
N VAL A 54 20.05 -4.71 -17.66
CA VAL A 54 20.55 -6.09 -17.54
C VAL A 54 19.48 -7.02 -18.08
N VAL A 55 19.86 -7.84 -19.07
CA VAL A 55 18.98 -8.86 -19.68
C VAL A 55 19.69 -10.20 -19.61
N GLU A 56 18.97 -11.19 -19.06
CA GLU A 56 19.41 -12.59 -18.98
C GLU A 56 18.28 -13.49 -19.48
N ILE A 57 18.63 -14.61 -20.09
CA ILE A 57 17.68 -15.60 -20.57
C ILE A 57 17.89 -16.89 -19.80
N LEU A 58 16.85 -17.31 -19.08
CA LEU A 58 16.85 -18.57 -18.34
C LEU A 58 16.20 -19.68 -19.18
N PRO A 59 16.68 -20.92 -19.08
CA PRO A 59 16.00 -22.06 -19.64
C PRO A 59 14.66 -22.23 -18.92
N GLY A 60 13.58 -22.37 -19.70
CA GLY A 60 12.26 -22.64 -19.17
C GLY A 60 11.80 -24.06 -19.48
N SER A 61 10.51 -24.33 -19.29
CA SER A 61 9.85 -25.60 -19.62
C SER A 61 9.34 -25.60 -21.06
N LEU A 62 8.85 -26.75 -21.52
CA LEU A 62 8.13 -26.86 -22.81
C LEU A 62 6.90 -25.93 -22.86
N VAL A 63 6.32 -25.60 -21.70
CA VAL A 63 5.14 -24.73 -21.59
C VAL A 63 5.52 -23.26 -21.54
N THR A 64 6.51 -22.90 -20.71
CA THR A 64 6.92 -21.48 -20.53
C THR A 64 7.80 -20.95 -21.66
N GLY A 65 8.45 -21.83 -22.42
CA GLY A 65 9.52 -21.42 -23.32
C GLY A 65 10.72 -20.85 -22.57
N LEU A 66 11.56 -20.08 -23.23
CA LEU A 66 12.64 -19.32 -22.60
C LEU A 66 12.09 -18.21 -21.71
N ILE A 67 12.66 -18.02 -20.54
CA ILE A 67 12.22 -17.00 -19.58
C ILE A 67 13.23 -15.84 -19.60
N ALA A 68 12.81 -14.72 -20.19
CA ALA A 68 13.61 -13.50 -20.15
C ALA A 68 13.49 -12.81 -18.77
N VAL A 69 14.63 -12.48 -18.20
CA VAL A 69 14.79 -11.69 -16.97
C VAL A 69 15.42 -10.36 -17.37
N ARG A 70 14.69 -9.27 -17.21
CA ARG A 70 15.18 -7.93 -17.55
C ARG A 70 14.94 -6.96 -16.41
N VAL A 71 15.99 -6.25 -16.01
CA VAL A 71 15.90 -5.14 -15.07
C VAL A 71 16.19 -3.86 -15.83
N ASP A 72 15.14 -3.11 -16.11
CA ASP A 72 15.19 -1.75 -16.65
C ASP A 72 15.09 -0.70 -15.54
N ALA A 73 15.09 0.57 -15.89
CA ALA A 73 15.06 1.67 -14.91
C ALA A 73 13.80 1.65 -14.02
N LEU A 74 12.62 1.27 -14.57
CA LEU A 74 11.39 1.15 -13.78
C LEU A 74 11.49 -0.01 -12.77
N SER A 75 11.93 -1.19 -13.23
CA SER A 75 12.17 -2.34 -12.34
C SER A 75 13.17 -1.99 -11.25
N ALA A 76 14.25 -1.33 -11.60
CA ALA A 76 15.32 -0.94 -10.69
C ALA A 76 14.82 -0.01 -9.58
N TRP A 77 13.99 0.97 -9.91
CA TRP A 77 13.38 1.88 -8.94
C TRP A 77 12.57 1.12 -7.89
N PHE A 78 11.70 0.20 -8.33
CA PHE A 78 10.90 -0.61 -7.42
C PHE A 78 11.75 -1.61 -6.62
N ILE A 79 12.76 -2.24 -7.21
CA ILE A 79 13.69 -3.16 -6.52
C ILE A 79 14.40 -2.44 -5.37
N LEU A 80 14.88 -1.21 -5.55
CA LEU A 80 15.52 -0.45 -4.48
C LEU A 80 14.55 -0.13 -3.34
N ILE A 81 13.31 0.24 -3.63
CA ILE A 81 12.26 0.49 -2.62
C ILE A 81 11.94 -0.80 -1.85
N ILE A 82 11.81 -1.92 -2.57
CA ILE A 82 11.55 -3.24 -1.98
C ILE A 82 12.68 -3.62 -1.04
N ASN A 83 13.93 -3.54 -1.51
CA ASN A 83 15.11 -3.92 -0.75
C ASN A 83 15.25 -3.14 0.55
N PHE A 84 15.11 -1.81 0.49
CA PHE A 84 15.20 -0.98 1.69
C PHE A 84 14.11 -1.32 2.71
N THR A 85 12.87 -1.51 2.26
CA THR A 85 11.74 -1.79 3.13
C THR A 85 11.83 -3.20 3.74
N ILE A 86 12.19 -4.19 2.95
CA ILE A 86 12.31 -5.58 3.40
C ILE A 86 13.46 -5.75 4.38
N ILE A 87 14.64 -5.15 4.12
CA ILE A 87 15.78 -5.26 5.04
C ILE A 87 15.49 -4.56 6.38
N THR A 88 14.93 -3.35 6.37
CA THR A 88 14.55 -2.65 7.60
C THR A 88 13.47 -3.43 8.37
N GLY A 89 12.51 -4.03 7.64
CA GLY A 89 11.50 -4.92 8.21
C GLY A 89 12.07 -6.19 8.84
N ALA A 90 13.09 -6.80 8.22
CA ALA A 90 13.76 -7.99 8.76
C ALA A 90 14.48 -7.67 10.10
N PHE A 91 15.24 -6.57 10.14
CA PHE A 91 15.93 -6.14 11.36
C PHE A 91 14.96 -5.76 12.49
N TYR A 92 13.90 -5.01 12.17
CA TYR A 92 12.87 -4.68 13.13
C TYR A 92 12.13 -5.95 13.60
N GLY A 93 11.74 -6.82 12.64
CA GLY A 93 11.01 -8.05 12.88
C GLY A 93 11.75 -9.02 13.80
N TYR A 94 13.07 -9.16 13.64
CA TYR A 94 13.90 -9.96 14.53
C TYR A 94 13.73 -9.58 16.02
N ASN A 95 13.68 -8.27 16.31
CA ASN A 95 13.49 -7.80 17.67
C ASN A 95 12.02 -7.93 18.11
N TYR A 96 11.07 -7.63 17.23
CA TYR A 96 9.64 -7.76 17.50
C TYR A 96 9.24 -9.21 17.84
N LEU A 97 9.77 -10.19 17.10
CA LEU A 97 9.45 -11.60 17.24
C LEU A 97 10.11 -12.27 18.47
N LYS A 98 10.99 -11.57 19.19
CA LYS A 98 11.56 -12.12 20.46
C LYS A 98 10.50 -12.49 21.48
N ALA A 99 9.35 -11.82 21.47
CA ALA A 99 8.21 -12.14 22.34
C ALA A 99 7.57 -13.51 22.04
N TYR A 100 7.81 -14.09 20.85
CA TYR A 100 7.19 -15.33 20.37
C TYR A 100 8.16 -16.51 20.30
N ARG A 101 9.28 -16.47 21.05
CA ARG A 101 10.32 -17.51 21.02
C ARG A 101 9.85 -18.90 21.41
N SER A 102 8.75 -19.02 22.17
CA SER A 102 8.13 -20.29 22.49
C SER A 102 7.48 -21.00 21.31
N GLN A 103 7.23 -20.29 20.19
CA GLN A 103 6.55 -20.78 19.00
C GLN A 103 7.53 -21.09 17.85
N SER A 104 8.45 -22.04 18.08
CA SER A 104 9.55 -22.34 17.13
C SER A 104 9.08 -22.69 15.71
N ALA A 105 8.03 -23.51 15.55
CA ALA A 105 7.51 -23.90 14.24
C ALA A 105 6.91 -22.70 13.50
N ASN A 106 6.15 -21.84 14.19
CA ASN A 106 5.56 -20.64 13.63
C ASN A 106 6.63 -19.63 13.18
N LEU A 107 7.73 -19.50 13.95
CA LEU A 107 8.88 -18.68 13.57
C LEU A 107 9.61 -19.21 12.34
N SER A 108 9.70 -20.53 12.15
CA SER A 108 10.25 -21.12 10.92
C SER A 108 9.41 -20.76 9.71
N LEU A 109 8.11 -20.99 9.80
CA LEU A 109 7.16 -20.69 8.71
C LEU A 109 7.19 -19.20 8.37
N HIS A 110 7.24 -18.33 9.38
CA HIS A 110 7.38 -16.89 9.20
C HIS A 110 8.69 -16.50 8.49
N GLY A 111 9.83 -17.06 8.92
CA GLY A 111 11.13 -16.77 8.29
C GLY A 111 11.15 -17.19 6.81
N ILE A 112 10.66 -18.40 6.50
CA ILE A 112 10.55 -18.90 5.13
C ILE A 112 9.64 -18.00 4.29
N ALA A 113 8.43 -17.69 4.80
CA ALA A 113 7.49 -16.83 4.09
C ALA A 113 8.06 -15.42 3.85
N TYR A 114 8.83 -14.88 4.80
CA TYR A 114 9.45 -13.57 4.66
C TYR A 114 10.51 -13.52 3.54
N VAL A 115 11.38 -14.55 3.47
CA VAL A 115 12.38 -14.68 2.40
C VAL A 115 11.71 -14.92 1.04
N LEU A 116 10.63 -15.73 1.00
CA LEU A 116 9.84 -15.96 -0.21
C LEU A 116 9.16 -14.68 -0.72
N VAL A 117 8.57 -13.87 0.17
CA VAL A 117 7.97 -12.58 -0.23
C VAL A 117 9.03 -11.66 -0.84
N HIS A 118 10.22 -11.57 -0.25
CA HIS A 118 11.32 -10.78 -0.79
C HIS A 118 11.71 -11.24 -2.19
N ALA A 119 11.97 -12.54 -2.36
CA ALA A 119 12.37 -13.11 -3.64
C ALA A 119 11.28 -12.93 -4.71
N ALA A 120 10.02 -13.16 -4.36
CA ALA A 120 8.89 -13.02 -5.28
C ALA A 120 8.68 -11.56 -5.73
N LEU A 121 8.79 -10.58 -4.83
CA LEU A 121 8.67 -9.16 -5.17
C LEU A 121 9.74 -8.70 -6.17
N ILE A 122 11.00 -9.14 -5.97
CA ILE A 122 12.09 -8.85 -6.91
C ILE A 122 11.85 -9.55 -8.25
N SER A 123 11.44 -10.82 -8.23
CA SER A 123 11.14 -11.60 -9.43
C SER A 123 10.03 -10.98 -10.25
N ILE A 124 8.94 -10.50 -9.64
CA ILE A 124 7.85 -9.79 -10.32
C ILE A 124 8.37 -8.55 -11.06
N CYS A 125 9.32 -7.82 -10.49
CA CYS A 125 9.91 -6.65 -11.13
C CYS A 125 10.85 -7.02 -12.29
N ALA A 126 11.44 -8.21 -12.32
CA ALA A 126 12.47 -8.61 -13.28
C ALA A 126 11.97 -9.54 -14.41
N LEU A 127 10.97 -10.39 -14.14
CA LEU A 127 10.46 -11.37 -15.09
C LEU A 127 9.71 -10.70 -16.26
N GLN A 128 10.01 -11.15 -17.47
CA GLN A 128 9.37 -10.70 -18.72
C GLN A 128 8.55 -11.81 -19.39
N ASN A 129 8.21 -12.87 -18.66
CA ASN A 129 7.36 -13.96 -19.10
C ASN A 129 6.10 -14.00 -18.23
N SER A 130 4.93 -14.02 -18.87
CA SER A 130 3.64 -13.92 -18.19
C SER A 130 3.32 -15.09 -17.24
N LEU A 131 3.70 -16.32 -17.62
CA LEU A 131 3.50 -17.48 -16.73
C LEU A 131 4.44 -17.43 -15.52
N ALA A 132 5.73 -17.13 -15.74
CA ALA A 132 6.68 -17.00 -14.66
C ALA A 132 6.31 -15.82 -13.73
N PHE A 133 5.80 -14.71 -14.29
CA PHE A 133 5.27 -13.59 -13.53
C PHE A 133 4.08 -14.00 -12.65
N LEU A 134 3.12 -14.75 -13.18
CA LEU A 134 1.96 -15.27 -12.43
C LEU A 134 2.39 -16.20 -11.29
N ILE A 135 3.38 -17.09 -11.53
CA ILE A 135 3.93 -17.98 -10.49
C ILE A 135 4.57 -17.15 -9.37
N ALA A 136 5.41 -16.15 -9.70
CA ALA A 136 6.01 -15.28 -8.71
C ALA A 136 4.95 -14.47 -7.93
N TRP A 137 3.88 -14.04 -8.62
CA TRP A 137 2.75 -13.35 -8.01
C TRP A 137 2.01 -14.22 -7.01
N GLU A 138 1.77 -15.50 -7.35
CA GLU A 138 1.12 -16.45 -6.44
C GLU A 138 1.99 -16.76 -5.22
N ILE A 139 3.31 -16.97 -5.41
CA ILE A 139 4.26 -17.17 -4.31
C ILE A 139 4.22 -15.96 -3.36
N MET A 140 4.22 -14.74 -3.90
CA MET A 140 4.08 -13.52 -3.09
C MET A 140 2.76 -13.50 -2.32
N ALA A 141 1.65 -13.89 -2.94
CA ALA A 141 0.33 -13.87 -2.31
C ALA A 141 0.23 -14.90 -1.18
N LEU A 142 0.61 -16.14 -1.43
CA LEU A 142 0.59 -17.22 -0.44
C LEU A 142 1.56 -16.95 0.73
N ALA A 143 2.78 -16.52 0.43
CA ALA A 143 3.74 -16.18 1.47
C ALA A 143 3.27 -14.97 2.30
N SER A 144 2.64 -13.96 1.68
CA SER A 144 2.05 -12.83 2.41
C SER A 144 0.88 -13.27 3.29
N PHE A 145 0.03 -14.18 2.82
CA PHE A 145 -1.04 -14.78 3.63
C PHE A 145 -0.50 -15.44 4.89
N ILE A 146 0.57 -16.26 4.76
CA ILE A 146 1.24 -16.90 5.91
C ILE A 146 1.75 -15.86 6.90
N LEU A 147 2.33 -14.76 6.42
CA LEU A 147 2.80 -13.68 7.27
C LEU A 147 1.66 -12.96 8.01
N ILE A 148 0.50 -12.78 7.37
CA ILE A 148 -0.67 -12.14 7.96
C ILE A 148 -1.25 -13.01 9.07
N ILE A 149 -1.39 -14.31 8.86
CA ILE A 149 -1.99 -15.23 9.83
C ILE A 149 -1.01 -15.71 10.91
N PHE A 150 0.05 -14.97 11.20
CA PHE A 150 1.05 -15.34 12.21
C PHE A 150 0.42 -15.72 13.57
N GLU A 151 -0.57 -14.95 14.03
CA GLU A 151 -1.39 -15.27 15.22
C GLU A 151 -2.66 -16.04 14.82
N HIS A 152 -2.53 -17.15 14.07
CA HIS A 152 -3.64 -17.95 13.52
C HIS A 152 -4.61 -18.53 14.55
N TYR A 153 -4.20 -18.60 15.82
CA TYR A 153 -5.09 -18.99 16.94
C TYR A 153 -6.21 -17.96 17.21
N ARG A 154 -6.10 -16.75 16.65
CA ARG A 154 -7.14 -15.71 16.75
C ARG A 154 -8.05 -15.78 15.54
N GLN A 155 -9.34 -15.97 15.76
CA GLN A 155 -10.35 -16.05 14.71
C GLN A 155 -10.36 -14.82 13.78
N ASP A 156 -10.19 -13.62 14.35
CA ASP A 156 -10.18 -12.38 13.57
C ASP A 156 -8.96 -12.30 12.65
N THR A 157 -7.80 -12.81 13.10
CA THR A 157 -6.58 -12.89 12.29
C THR A 157 -6.77 -13.85 11.12
N LEU A 158 -7.38 -15.01 11.37
CA LEU A 158 -7.66 -16.00 10.32
C LEU A 158 -8.65 -15.45 9.29
N LYS A 159 -9.74 -14.81 9.72
CA LYS A 159 -10.72 -14.16 8.82
C LYS A 159 -10.05 -13.07 7.96
N ALA A 160 -9.18 -12.25 8.56
CA ALA A 160 -8.44 -11.23 7.84
C ALA A 160 -7.50 -11.81 6.78
N GLY A 161 -6.79 -12.90 7.10
CA GLY A 161 -5.95 -13.63 6.16
C GLY A 161 -6.74 -14.23 5.00
N VAL A 162 -7.86 -14.90 5.29
CA VAL A 162 -8.73 -15.49 4.26
C VAL A 162 -9.31 -14.40 3.34
N ASN A 163 -9.75 -13.26 3.87
CA ASN A 163 -10.21 -12.13 3.06
C ASN A 163 -9.10 -11.62 2.12
N PHE A 164 -7.87 -11.47 2.63
CA PHE A 164 -6.72 -11.11 1.80
C PHE A 164 -6.46 -12.15 0.70
N LEU A 165 -6.53 -13.45 1.02
CA LEU A 165 -6.27 -14.53 0.07
C LEU A 165 -7.32 -14.56 -1.04
N ILE A 166 -8.62 -14.45 -0.70
CA ILE A 166 -9.71 -14.40 -1.68
C ILE A 166 -9.50 -13.24 -2.65
N GLN A 167 -9.27 -12.03 -2.16
CA GLN A 167 -9.07 -10.87 -3.03
C GLN A 167 -7.79 -10.97 -3.87
N SER A 168 -6.73 -11.60 -3.34
CA SER A 168 -5.51 -11.89 -4.10
C SER A 168 -5.78 -12.88 -5.24
N HIS A 169 -6.62 -13.91 -5.03
CA HIS A 169 -6.99 -14.85 -6.10
C HIS A 169 -7.90 -14.21 -7.15
N VAL A 170 -8.83 -13.34 -6.75
CA VAL A 170 -9.62 -12.55 -7.73
C VAL A 170 -8.68 -11.67 -8.57
N CYS A 171 -7.67 -11.05 -7.97
CA CYS A 171 -6.65 -10.30 -8.70
C CYS A 171 -5.93 -11.18 -9.74
N ILE A 172 -5.50 -12.39 -9.34
CA ILE A 172 -4.80 -13.33 -10.25
C ILE A 172 -5.70 -13.77 -11.39
N LEU A 173 -7.00 -14.01 -11.17
CA LEU A 173 -7.93 -14.33 -12.24
C LEU A 173 -7.97 -13.27 -13.35
N PHE A 174 -7.99 -11.98 -12.99
CA PHE A 174 -7.91 -10.90 -13.97
C PHE A 174 -6.54 -10.83 -14.66
N LEU A 175 -5.43 -11.05 -13.95
CA LEU A 175 -4.10 -11.14 -14.55
C LEU A 175 -4.03 -12.32 -15.55
N MET A 176 -4.52 -13.49 -15.17
CA MET A 176 -4.59 -14.66 -16.05
C MET A 176 -5.42 -14.37 -17.28
N LEU A 177 -6.59 -13.76 -17.13
CA LEU A 177 -7.45 -13.40 -18.25
C LEU A 177 -6.71 -12.50 -19.24
N GLY A 178 -6.04 -11.44 -18.78
CA GLY A 178 -5.27 -10.54 -19.64
C GLY A 178 -4.09 -11.23 -20.33
N PHE A 179 -3.25 -11.96 -19.57
CA PHE A 179 -2.09 -12.63 -20.12
C PHE A 179 -2.45 -13.79 -21.06
N MET A 180 -3.44 -14.63 -20.72
CA MET A 180 -3.88 -15.73 -21.57
C MET A 180 -4.56 -15.22 -22.84
N TRP A 181 -5.31 -14.11 -22.77
CA TRP A 181 -5.88 -13.50 -23.97
C TRP A 181 -4.79 -13.17 -25.00
N VAL A 182 -3.71 -12.51 -24.55
CA VAL A 182 -2.58 -12.19 -25.42
C VAL A 182 -1.86 -13.46 -25.87
N ALA A 183 -1.55 -14.38 -24.96
CA ALA A 183 -0.81 -15.60 -25.26
C ALA A 183 -1.50 -16.49 -26.31
N LEU A 184 -2.81 -16.65 -26.23
CA LEU A 184 -3.61 -17.41 -27.21
C LEU A 184 -3.63 -16.77 -28.60
N LYS A 185 -3.54 -15.44 -28.69
CA LYS A 185 -3.52 -14.73 -29.98
C LYS A 185 -2.14 -14.64 -30.60
N MET A 186 -1.09 -14.50 -29.75
CA MET A 186 0.28 -14.28 -30.19
C MET A 186 1.14 -15.57 -30.12
N ASN A 187 0.60 -16.65 -29.56
CA ASN A 187 1.29 -17.91 -29.34
C ASN A 187 2.63 -17.72 -28.57
N SER A 188 2.68 -16.80 -27.64
CA SER A 188 3.87 -16.47 -26.84
C SER A 188 3.48 -15.92 -25.46
N TYR A 189 4.24 -16.34 -24.44
CA TYR A 189 4.12 -15.85 -23.07
C TYR A 189 5.06 -14.70 -22.73
N ASP A 190 5.92 -14.27 -23.66
CA ASP A 190 6.84 -13.14 -23.45
C ASP A 190 6.08 -11.80 -23.39
N PHE A 191 6.57 -10.86 -22.60
CA PHE A 191 5.98 -9.51 -22.51
C PHE A 191 6.08 -8.73 -23.83
N SER A 192 7.05 -9.04 -24.69
CA SER A 192 7.13 -8.48 -26.04
C SER A 192 5.89 -8.83 -26.87
N ALA A 193 5.25 -9.99 -26.63
CA ALA A 193 4.00 -10.35 -27.28
C ALA A 193 2.84 -9.42 -26.93
N ILE A 194 2.83 -8.84 -25.71
CA ILE A 194 1.82 -7.85 -25.31
C ILE A 194 1.95 -6.60 -26.18
N THR A 195 3.17 -6.14 -26.38
CA THR A 195 3.44 -4.98 -27.24
C THR A 195 3.08 -5.27 -28.70
N ALA A 196 3.48 -6.42 -29.23
CA ALA A 196 3.17 -6.85 -30.59
C ALA A 196 1.64 -6.99 -30.81
N PHE A 197 0.93 -7.60 -29.86
CA PHE A 197 -0.54 -7.67 -29.86
C PHE A 197 -1.16 -6.28 -29.90
N SER A 198 -0.70 -5.40 -29.03
CA SER A 198 -1.23 -4.04 -28.92
C SER A 198 -1.07 -3.19 -30.19
N ILE A 199 0.02 -3.41 -30.96
CA ILE A 199 0.25 -2.73 -32.23
C ILE A 199 -0.74 -3.23 -33.29
N GLN A 200 -1.08 -4.51 -33.27
CA GLN A 200 -1.96 -5.15 -34.27
C GLN A 200 -3.46 -4.95 -34.03
N GLN A 201 -3.84 -4.57 -32.78
CA GLN A 201 -5.25 -4.49 -32.40
C GLN A 201 -5.80 -3.06 -32.44
N PRO A 202 -7.11 -2.89 -32.69
CA PRO A 202 -7.80 -1.61 -32.57
C PRO A 202 -7.67 -1.03 -31.15
N MET A 203 -7.76 0.30 -31.04
CA MET A 203 -7.63 1.02 -29.77
C MET A 203 -8.62 0.54 -28.70
N LEU A 204 -9.86 0.21 -29.07
CA LEU A 204 -10.89 -0.30 -28.16
C LEU A 204 -10.49 -1.64 -27.51
N ILE A 205 -9.86 -2.54 -28.27
CA ILE A 205 -9.36 -3.83 -27.73
C ILE A 205 -8.22 -3.58 -26.77
N ASN A 206 -7.29 -2.69 -27.10
CA ASN A 206 -6.19 -2.31 -26.23
C ASN A 206 -6.69 -1.67 -24.92
N PHE A 207 -7.69 -0.78 -25.03
CA PHE A 207 -8.34 -0.17 -23.87
C PHE A 207 -8.96 -1.23 -22.96
N THR A 208 -9.70 -2.19 -23.55
CA THR A 208 -10.33 -3.29 -22.80
C THR A 208 -9.27 -4.18 -22.13
N LEU A 209 -8.20 -4.54 -22.85
CA LEU A 209 -7.09 -5.32 -22.28
C LEU A 209 -6.44 -4.60 -21.11
N LEU A 210 -6.17 -3.28 -21.26
CA LEU A 210 -5.60 -2.50 -20.16
C LEU A 210 -6.55 -2.38 -18.97
N LEU A 211 -7.87 -2.25 -19.19
CA LEU A 211 -8.86 -2.24 -18.10
C LEU A 211 -8.86 -3.55 -17.32
N VAL A 212 -8.73 -4.70 -17.98
CA VAL A 212 -8.61 -6.01 -17.32
C VAL A 212 -7.39 -6.04 -16.38
N PHE A 213 -6.23 -5.57 -16.87
CA PHE A 213 -5.03 -5.46 -16.03
C PHE A 213 -5.19 -4.40 -14.91
N LEU A 214 -5.82 -3.27 -15.19
CA LEU A 214 -6.04 -2.22 -14.18
C LEU A 214 -6.92 -2.74 -13.03
N ILE A 215 -7.98 -3.50 -13.29
CA ILE A 215 -8.80 -4.10 -12.23
C ILE A 215 -7.93 -4.97 -11.32
N ALA A 216 -7.09 -5.84 -11.89
CA ALA A 216 -6.18 -6.68 -11.12
C ALA A 216 -5.25 -5.86 -10.24
N PHE A 217 -4.60 -4.86 -10.81
CA PHE A 217 -3.64 -4.04 -10.07
C PHE A 217 -4.31 -3.09 -9.08
N PHE A 218 -5.54 -2.63 -9.35
CA PHE A 218 -6.35 -1.86 -8.40
C PHE A 218 -6.72 -2.69 -7.17
N ILE A 219 -7.09 -3.96 -7.34
CA ILE A 219 -7.31 -4.90 -6.23
C ILE A 219 -6.04 -5.02 -5.39
N LYS A 220 -4.87 -5.22 -6.02
CA LYS A 220 -3.60 -5.39 -5.31
C LYS A 220 -3.11 -4.12 -4.64
N ALA A 221 -3.24 -2.97 -5.30
CA ALA A 221 -2.87 -1.68 -4.74
C ALA A 221 -3.86 -1.17 -3.68
N GLY A 222 -5.12 -1.63 -3.73
CA GLY A 222 -6.17 -1.25 -2.80
C GLY A 222 -6.88 0.05 -3.15
N PHE A 223 -7.13 0.30 -4.43
CA PHE A 223 -8.03 1.39 -4.84
C PHE A 223 -9.47 1.08 -4.43
N VAL A 224 -10.23 2.10 -4.09
CA VAL A 224 -11.67 1.99 -3.84
C VAL A 224 -12.38 1.63 -5.18
N PRO A 225 -13.26 0.62 -5.20
CA PRO A 225 -13.85 -0.13 -4.08
C PRO A 225 -13.09 -1.41 -3.67
N PHE A 226 -11.96 -1.73 -4.25
CA PHE A 226 -11.21 -2.97 -4.05
C PHE A 226 -10.26 -2.97 -2.84
N HIS A 227 -10.39 -2.01 -1.94
CA HIS A 227 -9.47 -1.74 -0.83
C HIS A 227 -9.74 -2.57 0.44
N THR A 228 -10.85 -3.28 0.51
CA THR A 228 -11.44 -3.79 1.77
C THR A 228 -10.58 -4.81 2.52
N TRP A 229 -9.62 -5.47 1.86
CA TRP A 229 -8.69 -6.37 2.52
C TRP A 229 -7.64 -5.64 3.39
N ILE A 230 -7.28 -4.40 3.02
CA ILE A 230 -6.21 -3.62 3.67
C ILE A 230 -6.51 -3.31 5.15
N PRO A 231 -7.70 -2.77 5.52
CA PRO A 231 -8.01 -2.44 6.91
C PRO A 231 -8.14 -3.64 7.85
N TYR A 232 -8.25 -4.86 7.32
CA TYR A 232 -8.28 -6.09 8.11
C TYR A 232 -6.90 -6.75 8.19
N ALA A 233 -6.19 -6.86 7.07
CA ALA A 233 -4.90 -7.52 7.00
C ALA A 233 -3.80 -6.81 7.82
N HIS A 234 -3.74 -5.47 7.76
CA HIS A 234 -2.73 -4.72 8.50
C HIS A 234 -2.83 -4.80 10.03
N PRO A 235 -4.02 -4.68 10.66
CA PRO A 235 -4.13 -4.88 12.11
C PRO A 235 -3.82 -6.31 12.55
N ALA A 236 -4.15 -7.31 11.74
CA ALA A 236 -3.95 -8.72 12.01
C ALA A 236 -2.46 -9.13 11.95
N ALA A 237 -1.73 -8.60 10.99
CA ALA A 237 -0.33 -8.93 10.77
C ALA A 237 0.59 -8.35 11.88
N PRO A 238 1.75 -9.01 12.18
CA PRO A 238 2.82 -8.41 12.97
C PRO A 238 3.26 -7.05 12.41
N ALA A 239 3.73 -6.14 13.28
CA ALA A 239 3.98 -4.75 12.88
C ALA A 239 4.98 -4.59 11.73
N HIS A 240 6.05 -5.38 11.70
CA HIS A 240 7.03 -5.37 10.60
C HIS A 240 6.43 -5.88 9.29
N VAL A 241 5.56 -6.89 9.36
CA VAL A 241 4.82 -7.37 8.19
C VAL A 241 3.86 -6.29 7.69
N SER A 242 3.15 -5.59 8.59
CA SER A 242 2.29 -4.45 8.21
C SER A 242 3.11 -3.34 7.53
N GLY A 243 4.33 -3.07 8.02
CA GLY A 243 5.25 -2.13 7.39
C GLY A 243 5.64 -2.55 5.97
N VAL A 244 5.97 -3.82 5.76
CA VAL A 244 6.29 -4.39 4.44
C VAL A 244 5.06 -4.40 3.52
N MET A 245 3.90 -4.80 4.03
CA MET A 245 2.66 -4.81 3.23
C MET A 245 2.33 -3.42 2.70
N SER A 246 2.32 -2.42 3.57
CA SER A 246 2.07 -1.03 3.19
C SER A 246 3.24 -0.43 2.41
N GLY A 247 4.47 -0.77 2.79
CA GLY A 247 5.70 -0.25 2.18
C GLY A 247 5.91 -0.72 0.74
N VAL A 248 5.67 -1.99 0.42
CA VAL A 248 6.02 -2.57 -0.88
C VAL A 248 4.98 -3.49 -1.50
N ILE A 249 4.25 -4.33 -0.74
CA ILE A 249 3.34 -5.32 -1.34
C ILE A 249 2.21 -4.64 -2.13
N ILE A 250 1.60 -3.57 -1.61
CA ILE A 250 0.58 -2.80 -2.33
C ILE A 250 1.16 -2.04 -3.54
N LYS A 251 2.46 -1.65 -3.50
CA LYS A 251 3.13 -0.94 -4.60
C LYS A 251 3.44 -1.82 -5.80
N ILE A 252 3.42 -3.14 -5.64
CA ILE A 252 3.50 -4.04 -6.79
C ILE A 252 2.30 -3.84 -7.74
N GLY A 253 1.14 -3.46 -7.22
CA GLY A 253 0.01 -3.02 -8.05
C GLY A 253 0.35 -1.76 -8.85
N ILE A 254 1.00 -0.77 -8.23
CA ILE A 254 1.48 0.45 -8.92
C ILE A 254 2.53 0.12 -9.99
N TYR A 255 3.49 -0.77 -9.67
CA TYR A 255 4.45 -1.27 -10.65
C TYR A 255 3.75 -1.89 -11.86
N GLY A 256 2.74 -2.74 -11.62
CA GLY A 256 1.98 -3.38 -12.67
C GLY A 256 1.23 -2.39 -13.56
N ILE A 257 0.58 -1.37 -12.99
CA ILE A 257 -0.06 -0.28 -13.74
C ILE A 257 0.95 0.41 -14.65
N LEU A 258 2.08 0.87 -14.08
CA LEU A 258 3.13 1.55 -14.83
C LEU A 258 3.74 0.65 -15.92
N ARG A 259 3.95 -0.63 -15.63
CA ARG A 259 4.48 -1.60 -16.61
C ARG A 259 3.54 -1.80 -17.79
N MET A 260 2.23 -1.97 -17.55
CA MET A 260 1.25 -2.15 -18.63
C MET A 260 1.06 -0.86 -19.45
N LEU A 261 1.14 0.32 -18.83
CA LEU A 261 1.14 1.60 -19.56
C LEU A 261 2.34 1.75 -20.51
N LEU A 262 3.47 1.08 -20.23
CA LEU A 262 4.62 1.06 -21.14
C LEU A 262 4.44 0.05 -22.29
N LEU A 263 3.79 -1.10 -22.04
CA LEU A 263 3.68 -2.21 -22.99
C LEU A 263 2.48 -2.08 -23.94
N ILE A 264 1.38 -1.49 -23.49
CA ILE A 264 0.12 -1.43 -24.24
C ILE A 264 -0.06 -0.02 -24.84
N ARG A 265 -0.29 0.04 -26.14
CA ARG A 265 -0.67 1.28 -26.84
C ARG A 265 -2.13 1.62 -26.48
N ASN A 266 -2.37 2.79 -25.95
CA ASN A 266 -3.69 3.21 -25.49
C ASN A 266 -4.01 4.66 -25.81
N ASP A 267 -5.30 5.01 -25.70
CA ASP A 267 -5.72 6.37 -25.54
C ASP A 267 -5.39 6.84 -24.10
N PHE A 268 -4.28 7.55 -24.00
CA PHE A 268 -3.76 8.02 -22.72
C PHE A 268 -4.67 9.03 -22.03
N ILE A 269 -5.55 9.74 -22.77
CA ILE A 269 -6.53 10.67 -22.17
C ILE A 269 -7.58 9.86 -21.40
N SER A 270 -8.25 8.93 -22.08
CA SER A 270 -9.31 8.13 -21.47
C SER A 270 -8.82 7.30 -20.30
N ILE A 271 -7.67 6.65 -20.44
CA ILE A 271 -7.03 5.89 -19.35
C ILE A 271 -6.60 6.80 -18.21
N GLY A 272 -6.07 7.96 -18.53
CA GLY A 272 -5.69 8.97 -17.54
C GLY A 272 -6.88 9.41 -16.70
N TYR A 273 -8.04 9.63 -17.31
CA TYR A 273 -9.27 9.95 -16.58
C TYR A 273 -9.74 8.81 -15.69
N VAL A 274 -9.74 7.57 -16.19
CA VAL A 274 -10.10 6.41 -15.38
C VAL A 274 -9.20 6.32 -14.14
N ILE A 275 -7.88 6.34 -14.31
CA ILE A 275 -6.93 6.26 -13.20
C ILE A 275 -7.14 7.43 -12.24
N LEU A 276 -7.29 8.65 -12.74
CA LEU A 276 -7.43 9.87 -11.94
C LEU A 276 -8.69 9.85 -11.08
N ILE A 277 -9.85 9.47 -11.65
CA ILE A 277 -11.12 9.39 -10.91
C ILE A 277 -11.03 8.37 -9.78
N PHE A 278 -10.60 7.13 -10.07
CA PHE A 278 -10.43 6.11 -9.04
C PHE A 278 -9.44 6.56 -7.95
N SER A 279 -8.41 7.31 -8.33
CA SER A 279 -7.38 7.80 -7.42
C SER A 279 -7.88 8.88 -6.48
N VAL A 280 -8.58 9.89 -7.00
CA VAL A 280 -9.17 10.97 -6.18
C VAL A 280 -10.20 10.38 -5.22
N VAL A 281 -11.08 9.49 -5.70
CA VAL A 281 -12.07 8.80 -4.84
C VAL A 281 -11.36 8.00 -3.75
N SER A 282 -10.32 7.23 -4.10
CA SER A 282 -9.56 6.43 -3.12
C SER A 282 -8.86 7.29 -2.08
N GLY A 283 -8.24 8.39 -2.52
CA GLY A 283 -7.54 9.31 -1.63
C GLY A 283 -8.48 9.97 -0.61
N VAL A 284 -9.57 10.57 -1.10
CA VAL A 284 -10.55 11.25 -0.26
C VAL A 284 -11.27 10.26 0.66
N TYR A 285 -11.79 9.16 0.12
CA TYR A 285 -12.52 8.16 0.91
C TYR A 285 -11.62 7.49 1.96
N GLY A 286 -10.36 7.16 1.58
CA GLY A 286 -9.37 6.58 2.48
C GLY A 286 -9.08 7.48 3.68
N VAL A 287 -8.80 8.76 3.48
CA VAL A 287 -8.53 9.70 4.58
C VAL A 287 -9.77 9.97 5.43
N MET A 288 -10.96 10.01 4.82
CA MET A 288 -12.22 10.15 5.54
C MET A 288 -12.43 8.99 6.52
N LEU A 289 -12.21 7.75 6.08
CA LEU A 289 -12.32 6.57 6.94
C LEU A 289 -11.19 6.49 7.98
N ALA A 290 -9.96 6.87 7.65
CA ALA A 290 -8.84 6.94 8.59
C ALA A 290 -9.14 7.85 9.77
N THR A 291 -9.73 9.01 9.49
CA THR A 291 -10.02 10.06 10.48
C THR A 291 -10.96 9.57 11.59
N ILE A 292 -11.85 8.63 11.31
CA ILE A 292 -12.82 8.12 12.30
C ILE A 292 -12.36 6.85 13.03
N GLN A 293 -11.22 6.25 12.67
CA GLN A 293 -10.73 5.00 13.30
C GLN A 293 -10.25 5.22 14.74
N HIS A 294 -10.45 4.18 15.57
CA HIS A 294 -9.98 4.10 16.97
C HIS A 294 -8.83 3.10 17.15
N ASN A 295 -8.58 2.22 16.19
CA ASN A 295 -7.44 1.31 16.18
C ASN A 295 -6.29 1.95 15.40
N LEU A 296 -5.11 2.10 16.03
CA LEU A 296 -3.96 2.78 15.43
C LEU A 296 -3.48 2.11 14.13
N LYS A 297 -3.39 0.78 14.08
CA LYS A 297 -3.00 0.06 12.85
C LYS A 297 -4.08 0.18 11.76
N LYS A 298 -5.35 0.16 12.12
CA LYS A 298 -6.46 0.32 11.16
C LYS A 298 -6.50 1.74 10.58
N LEU A 299 -6.23 2.75 11.41
CA LEU A 299 -6.04 4.13 10.99
C LEU A 299 -4.91 4.24 9.97
N LEU A 300 -3.73 3.66 10.26
CA LEU A 300 -2.62 3.62 9.34
C LEU A 300 -2.95 2.85 8.05
N ALA A 301 -3.75 1.80 8.11
CA ALA A 301 -4.16 1.02 6.94
C ALA A 301 -4.98 1.87 5.96
N TYR A 302 -5.98 2.64 6.43
CA TYR A 302 -6.75 3.56 5.59
C TYR A 302 -5.90 4.69 5.00
N HIS A 303 -4.91 5.18 5.74
CA HIS A 303 -3.92 6.10 5.18
C HIS A 303 -3.03 5.47 4.09
N SER A 304 -2.97 4.15 3.98
CA SER A 304 -2.31 3.51 2.82
C SER A 304 -3.16 3.62 1.57
N ILE A 305 -4.48 3.45 1.70
CA ILE A 305 -5.45 3.63 0.60
C ILE A 305 -5.43 5.09 0.10
N GLU A 306 -5.42 6.04 1.02
CA GLU A 306 -5.25 7.46 0.74
C GLU A 306 -4.03 7.74 -0.12
N ASN A 307 -2.85 7.29 0.34
CA ASN A 307 -1.59 7.57 -0.35
C ASN A 307 -1.45 6.84 -1.68
N ILE A 308 -2.04 5.65 -1.83
CA ILE A 308 -2.18 5.00 -3.14
C ILE A 308 -3.02 5.89 -4.09
N GLY A 309 -4.05 6.56 -3.57
CA GLY A 309 -4.79 7.58 -4.30
C GLY A 309 -3.88 8.72 -4.78
N ILE A 310 -3.01 9.26 -3.92
CA ILE A 310 -2.06 10.33 -4.30
C ILE A 310 -1.10 9.86 -5.43
N ILE A 311 -0.54 8.65 -5.31
CA ILE A 311 0.29 8.06 -6.36
C ILE A 311 -0.49 7.95 -7.67
N GLY A 312 -1.72 7.43 -7.60
CA GLY A 312 -2.58 7.28 -8.76
C GLY A 312 -2.99 8.61 -9.41
N ILE A 313 -3.20 9.68 -8.62
CA ILE A 313 -3.41 11.04 -9.14
C ILE A 313 -2.21 11.44 -10.03
N GLY A 314 -0.98 11.27 -9.53
CA GLY A 314 0.21 11.57 -10.33
C GLY A 314 0.31 10.75 -11.63
N ILE A 315 -0.02 9.45 -11.59
CA ILE A 315 -0.04 8.58 -12.79
C ILE A 315 -1.12 9.05 -13.77
N GLY A 316 -2.34 9.32 -13.29
CA GLY A 316 -3.45 9.80 -14.11
C GLY A 316 -3.13 11.11 -14.83
N LEU A 317 -2.55 12.08 -14.10
CA LEU A 317 -2.06 13.35 -14.68
C LEU A 317 -0.95 13.11 -15.71
N GLY A 318 -0.02 12.20 -15.40
CA GLY A 318 1.03 11.80 -16.34
C GLY A 318 0.46 11.24 -17.65
N CYS A 319 -0.55 10.37 -17.57
CA CYS A 319 -1.25 9.84 -18.75
C CYS A 319 -1.98 10.91 -19.52
N ILE A 320 -2.74 11.80 -18.84
CA ILE A 320 -3.45 12.92 -19.51
C ILE A 320 -2.43 13.81 -20.23
N GLY A 321 -1.29 14.12 -19.60
CA GLY A 321 -0.21 14.87 -20.24
C GLY A 321 0.33 14.19 -21.49
N LEU A 322 0.49 12.85 -21.49
CA LEU A 322 0.87 12.08 -22.69
C LEU A 322 -0.17 12.19 -23.80
N GLY A 323 -1.45 12.08 -23.44
CA GLY A 323 -2.54 12.10 -24.42
C GLY A 323 -2.81 13.48 -25.02
N THR A 324 -2.64 14.55 -24.22
CA THR A 324 -2.83 15.95 -24.66
C THR A 324 -1.59 16.58 -25.28
N GLY A 325 -0.43 15.89 -25.28
CA GLY A 325 0.85 16.44 -25.72
C GLY A 325 1.45 17.46 -24.74
N ASN A 326 0.91 17.60 -23.52
CA ASN A 326 1.45 18.49 -22.50
C ASN A 326 2.59 17.81 -21.75
N LEU A 327 3.82 18.02 -22.24
CA LEU A 327 5.03 17.39 -21.71
C LEU A 327 5.31 17.80 -20.24
N VAL A 328 4.95 19.02 -19.82
CA VAL A 328 5.16 19.50 -18.45
C VAL A 328 4.23 18.74 -17.49
N LEU A 329 2.93 18.64 -17.82
CA LEU A 329 1.95 17.89 -17.05
C LEU A 329 2.36 16.42 -16.92
N SER A 330 2.80 15.81 -18.03
CA SER A 330 3.26 14.41 -18.05
C SER A 330 4.49 14.21 -17.17
N THR A 331 5.52 15.06 -17.33
CA THR A 331 6.76 14.97 -16.57
C THR A 331 6.54 15.11 -15.07
N LEU A 332 5.81 16.14 -14.64
CA LEU A 332 5.59 16.41 -13.22
C LEU A 332 4.63 15.40 -12.59
N GLY A 333 3.62 14.93 -13.33
CA GLY A 333 2.70 13.88 -12.88
C GLY A 333 3.43 12.57 -12.59
N PHE A 334 4.17 12.02 -13.55
CA PHE A 334 4.92 10.77 -13.35
C PHE A 334 6.07 10.94 -12.35
N ALA A 335 6.80 12.06 -12.35
CA ALA A 335 7.86 12.33 -11.38
C ALA A 335 7.30 12.35 -9.95
N GLY A 336 6.17 13.05 -9.75
CA GLY A 336 5.48 13.07 -8.46
C GLY A 336 5.04 11.68 -8.02
N ALA A 337 4.44 10.87 -8.91
CA ALA A 337 3.99 9.51 -8.61
C ALA A 337 5.15 8.57 -8.24
N LEU A 338 6.23 8.56 -9.03
CA LEU A 338 7.41 7.72 -8.77
C LEU A 338 8.07 8.09 -7.43
N LEU A 339 8.23 9.39 -7.17
CA LEU A 339 8.83 9.85 -5.91
C LEU A 339 7.90 9.59 -4.73
N HIS A 340 6.58 9.78 -4.89
CA HIS A 340 5.62 9.51 -3.81
C HIS A 340 5.54 8.02 -3.47
N THR A 341 5.79 7.12 -4.43
CA THR A 341 5.90 5.68 -4.19
C THR A 341 7.03 5.36 -3.21
N LEU A 342 8.21 5.98 -3.36
CA LEU A 342 9.32 5.87 -2.41
C LEU A 342 8.96 6.50 -1.06
N ASN A 343 8.48 7.73 -1.08
CA ASN A 343 8.18 8.50 0.12
C ASN A 343 7.16 7.80 1.01
N HIS A 344 6.08 7.31 0.41
CA HIS A 344 5.06 6.54 1.11
C HIS A 344 5.63 5.23 1.67
N SER A 345 6.52 4.53 0.98
CA SER A 345 7.18 3.33 1.51
C SER A 345 7.93 3.63 2.80
N LEU A 346 8.69 4.73 2.84
CA LEU A 346 9.52 5.11 3.97
C LEU A 346 8.68 5.48 5.21
N PHE A 347 7.82 6.49 5.10
CA PHE A 347 7.10 6.95 6.28
C PHE A 347 6.06 5.93 6.79
N LYS A 348 5.49 5.08 5.92
CA LYS A 348 4.54 4.05 6.35
C LYS A 348 5.21 2.91 7.09
N SER A 349 6.35 2.43 6.61
CA SER A 349 7.09 1.40 7.32
C SER A 349 7.46 1.86 8.71
N VAL A 350 8.00 3.09 8.85
CA VAL A 350 8.38 3.67 10.14
C VAL A 350 7.16 3.87 11.06
N LEU A 351 6.02 4.35 10.53
CA LEU A 351 4.79 4.51 11.32
C LEU A 351 4.25 3.17 11.84
N PHE A 352 4.27 2.10 11.02
CA PHE A 352 3.86 0.78 11.46
C PHE A 352 4.82 0.19 12.50
N TYR A 353 6.14 0.43 12.36
CA TYR A 353 7.10 0.00 13.38
C TYR A 353 6.87 0.76 14.70
N ALA A 354 6.61 2.07 14.65
CA ALA A 354 6.29 2.84 15.83
C ALA A 354 4.99 2.37 16.51
N ALA A 355 3.95 2.06 15.72
CA ALA A 355 2.73 1.43 16.23
C ALA A 355 3.01 0.05 16.85
N GLY A 356 3.95 -0.72 16.29
CA GLY A 356 4.41 -1.99 16.85
C GLY A 356 5.09 -1.82 18.21
N ASN A 357 5.94 -0.81 18.37
CA ASN A 357 6.56 -0.49 19.67
C ASN A 357 5.51 -0.11 20.71
N VAL A 358 4.51 0.69 20.31
CA VAL A 358 3.38 1.04 21.19
C VAL A 358 2.62 -0.23 21.61
N TYR A 359 2.33 -1.14 20.68
CA TYR A 359 1.65 -2.39 20.98
C TYR A 359 2.43 -3.29 21.96
N GLN A 360 3.73 -3.44 21.73
CA GLN A 360 4.58 -4.26 22.63
C GLN A 360 4.65 -3.69 24.04
N ALA A 361 4.61 -2.35 24.18
CA ALA A 361 4.67 -1.69 25.48
C ALA A 361 3.31 -1.64 26.20
N THR A 362 2.19 -1.63 25.48
CA THR A 362 0.86 -1.38 26.07
C THR A 362 -0.15 -2.50 25.85
N HIS A 363 0.15 -3.47 24.98
CA HIS A 363 -0.72 -4.57 24.57
C HIS A 363 -2.09 -4.14 24.01
N THR A 364 -2.23 -2.88 23.60
CA THR A 364 -3.45 -2.36 22.98
C THR A 364 -3.16 -1.47 21.77
N MET A 365 -4.05 -1.54 20.77
CA MET A 365 -4.06 -0.64 19.61
C MET A 365 -5.18 0.40 19.69
N ASN A 366 -6.07 0.31 20.69
CA ASN A 366 -7.14 1.27 20.84
C ASN A 366 -6.62 2.59 21.39
N ILE A 367 -6.63 3.64 20.55
CA ILE A 367 -6.10 4.96 20.89
C ILE A 367 -6.90 5.67 21.99
N GLU A 368 -8.15 5.26 22.26
CA GLU A 368 -8.94 5.79 23.37
C GLU A 368 -8.43 5.30 24.75
N HIS A 369 -7.68 4.19 24.78
CA HIS A 369 -7.12 3.63 26.00
C HIS A 369 -5.68 4.10 26.27
N LEU A 370 -5.06 4.77 25.30
CA LEU A 370 -3.69 5.25 25.37
C LEU A 370 -3.63 6.69 25.93
N GLY A 371 -2.42 7.18 26.15
CA GLY A 371 -2.14 8.56 26.54
C GLY A 371 -0.82 8.68 27.30
N GLY A 372 -0.15 9.83 27.18
CA GLY A 372 1.05 10.18 27.91
C GLY A 372 2.32 9.42 27.58
N LEU A 373 2.32 8.63 26.49
CA LEU A 373 3.44 7.75 26.14
C LEU A 373 4.75 8.50 25.83
N ILE A 374 4.70 9.78 25.47
CA ILE A 374 5.91 10.58 25.18
C ILE A 374 6.89 10.60 26.34
N LYS A 375 6.41 10.55 27.59
CA LYS A 375 7.25 10.56 28.80
C LYS A 375 7.97 9.23 29.01
N LYS A 376 7.40 8.13 28.52
CA LYS A 376 7.91 6.76 28.69
C LYS A 376 8.62 6.24 27.44
N MET A 377 8.20 6.70 26.27
CA MET A 377 8.71 6.29 24.97
C MET A 377 9.07 7.52 24.09
N PRO A 378 9.99 8.38 24.54
CA PRO A 378 10.29 9.65 23.86
C PRO A 378 10.89 9.45 22.47
N LYS A 379 11.71 8.43 22.24
CA LYS A 379 12.33 8.13 20.94
C LYS A 379 11.29 7.66 19.94
N THR A 380 10.44 6.69 20.35
CA THR A 380 9.33 6.21 19.52
C THR A 380 8.34 7.35 19.21
N ALA A 381 8.02 8.22 20.18
CA ALA A 381 7.15 9.38 19.98
C ALA A 381 7.74 10.37 18.95
N PHE A 382 9.03 10.68 19.06
CA PHE A 382 9.73 11.55 18.12
C PHE A 382 9.72 11.00 16.69
N ILE A 383 10.05 9.72 16.52
CA ILE A 383 10.05 9.05 15.21
C ILE A 383 8.64 9.03 14.61
N PHE A 384 7.63 8.72 15.43
CA PHE A 384 6.23 8.76 14.99
C PHE A 384 5.81 10.17 14.54
N LEU A 385 6.17 11.22 15.31
CA LEU A 385 5.85 12.60 14.99
C LEU A 385 6.43 13.04 13.64
N ILE A 386 7.73 12.81 13.42
CA ILE A 386 8.37 13.18 12.15
C ILE A 386 7.74 12.45 10.97
N SER A 387 7.49 11.14 11.12
CA SER A 387 6.84 10.35 10.06
C SER A 387 5.37 10.77 9.84
N ALA A 388 4.68 11.23 10.90
CA ALA A 388 3.33 11.79 10.80
C ALA A 388 3.31 13.14 10.08
N LEU A 389 4.29 14.01 10.32
CA LEU A 389 4.44 15.26 9.57
C LEU A 389 4.79 14.99 8.10
N ALA A 390 5.60 13.98 7.84
CA ALA A 390 5.97 13.58 6.49
C ALA A 390 4.78 13.07 5.65
N ILE A 391 3.93 12.21 6.23
CA ILE A 391 2.74 11.70 5.53
C ILE A 391 1.67 12.77 5.33
N CYS A 392 1.65 13.81 6.15
CA CYS A 392 0.76 14.97 5.97
C CYS A 392 1.24 15.95 4.87
N GLY A 393 2.28 15.63 4.12
CA GLY A 393 2.82 16.50 3.08
C GLY A 393 3.38 17.83 3.58
N LEU A 394 3.87 17.89 4.83
CA LEU A 394 4.37 19.14 5.40
C LEU A 394 5.86 19.35 5.09
N PRO A 395 6.28 20.56 4.70
CA PRO A 395 7.71 20.88 4.59
C PRO A 395 8.38 20.80 5.98
N PRO A 396 9.63 20.37 6.11
CA PRO A 396 10.62 20.03 5.08
C PRO A 396 10.72 18.52 4.79
N PHE A 397 9.65 17.75 4.92
CA PHE A 397 9.71 16.29 4.81
C PHE A 397 9.43 15.80 3.39
N ASN A 398 9.78 14.55 3.15
CA ASN A 398 9.75 13.91 1.83
C ASN A 398 8.35 13.90 1.18
N GLY A 399 7.26 13.74 1.95
CA GLY A 399 5.89 13.75 1.42
C GLY A 399 5.59 15.03 0.64
N PHE A 400 5.97 16.18 1.21
CA PHE A 400 5.82 17.48 0.56
C PHE A 400 6.48 17.55 -0.82
N ILE A 401 7.69 16.99 -0.98
CA ILE A 401 8.45 17.08 -2.24
C ILE A 401 7.67 16.44 -3.40
N SER A 402 7.13 15.25 -3.18
CA SER A 402 6.36 14.53 -4.21
C SER A 402 4.99 15.14 -4.48
N GLU A 403 4.28 15.59 -3.45
CA GLU A 403 2.99 16.26 -3.61
C GLU A 403 3.15 17.61 -4.31
N PHE A 404 4.20 18.37 -4.01
CA PHE A 404 4.53 19.62 -4.70
C PHE A 404 4.70 19.41 -6.21
N LEU A 405 5.32 18.32 -6.64
CA LEU A 405 5.44 17.98 -8.06
C LEU A 405 4.05 17.72 -8.67
N ILE A 406 3.17 16.99 -7.98
CA ILE A 406 1.81 16.71 -8.44
C ILE A 406 1.00 18.00 -8.55
N TYR A 407 1.03 18.88 -7.51
CA TYR A 407 0.39 20.19 -7.55
C TYR A 407 0.90 21.06 -8.70
N SER A 408 2.23 21.11 -8.89
CA SER A 408 2.86 21.88 -9.97
C SER A 408 2.45 21.34 -11.34
N GLY A 409 2.29 20.02 -11.49
CA GLY A 409 1.77 19.39 -12.69
C GLY A 409 0.34 19.80 -12.98
N MET A 410 -0.56 19.77 -11.96
CA MET A 410 -1.95 20.24 -12.12
C MET A 410 -2.01 21.70 -12.56
N LEU A 411 -1.23 22.58 -11.93
CA LEU A 411 -1.19 24.01 -12.26
C LEU A 411 -0.69 24.24 -13.70
N ALA A 412 0.33 23.50 -14.14
CA ALA A 412 0.81 23.55 -15.52
C ALA A 412 -0.22 23.01 -16.52
N GLY A 413 -1.06 22.07 -16.08
CA GLY A 413 -2.11 21.46 -16.89
C GLY A 413 -3.26 22.42 -17.25
N PHE A 414 -3.46 23.52 -16.50
CA PHE A 414 -4.51 24.51 -16.82
C PHE A 414 -4.21 25.34 -18.09
N LYS A 415 -2.93 25.46 -18.44
CA LYS A 415 -2.54 26.31 -19.57
C LYS A 415 -2.95 25.65 -20.90
N GLY A 416 -3.88 26.30 -21.60
CA GLY A 416 -4.39 25.82 -22.90
C GLY A 416 -5.30 24.58 -22.81
N ALA A 417 -5.80 24.25 -21.60
CA ALA A 417 -6.69 23.11 -21.40
C ALA A 417 -8.10 23.37 -21.90
N GLU A 418 -8.73 22.35 -22.47
CA GLU A 418 -10.17 22.35 -22.74
C GLU A 418 -10.97 22.40 -21.44
N ILE A 419 -12.20 22.92 -21.50
CA ILE A 419 -13.06 23.14 -20.33
C ILE A 419 -13.28 21.85 -19.50
N THR A 420 -13.41 20.70 -20.15
CA THR A 420 -13.56 19.40 -19.49
C THR A 420 -12.33 19.07 -18.64
N LEU A 421 -11.13 19.25 -19.20
CA LEU A 421 -9.88 19.02 -18.49
C LEU A 421 -9.72 20.00 -17.32
N VAL A 422 -10.10 21.26 -17.50
CA VAL A 422 -10.09 22.28 -16.44
C VAL A 422 -10.91 21.81 -15.24
N TRP A 423 -12.15 21.35 -15.44
CA TRP A 423 -13.00 20.86 -14.35
C TRP A 423 -12.38 19.65 -13.64
N ILE A 424 -11.85 18.70 -14.40
CA ILE A 424 -11.20 17.51 -13.83
C ILE A 424 -9.98 17.89 -12.99
N LEU A 425 -9.16 18.82 -13.46
CA LEU A 425 -8.00 19.32 -12.71
C LEU A 425 -8.43 20.07 -11.44
N VAL A 426 -9.48 20.91 -11.50
CA VAL A 426 -10.03 21.61 -10.33
C VAL A 426 -10.52 20.63 -9.27
N PHE A 427 -11.32 19.61 -9.67
CA PHE A 427 -11.80 18.59 -8.73
C PHE A 427 -10.65 17.76 -8.16
N SER A 428 -9.64 17.45 -8.96
CA SER A 428 -8.45 16.70 -8.49
C SER A 428 -7.62 17.53 -7.52
N LEU A 429 -7.44 18.83 -7.80
CA LEU A 429 -6.76 19.78 -6.93
C LEU A 429 -7.50 19.90 -5.58
N PHE A 430 -8.81 20.10 -5.62
CA PHE A 430 -9.65 20.14 -4.43
C PHE A 430 -9.56 18.84 -3.64
N GLY A 431 -9.63 17.69 -4.32
CA GLY A 431 -9.47 16.36 -3.71
C GLY A 431 -8.14 16.23 -2.99
N LEU A 432 -7.02 16.61 -3.63
CA LEU A 432 -5.68 16.50 -3.04
C LEU A 432 -5.51 17.45 -1.83
N VAL A 433 -6.04 18.68 -1.90
CA VAL A 433 -6.05 19.62 -0.77
C VAL A 433 -6.87 19.08 0.41
N LEU A 434 -8.03 18.47 0.13
CA LEU A 434 -8.88 17.86 1.14
C LEU A 434 -8.17 16.67 1.82
N ILE A 435 -7.46 15.85 1.04
CA ILE A 435 -6.65 14.73 1.54
C ILE A 435 -5.62 15.26 2.56
N GLY A 436 -4.81 16.24 2.19
CA GLY A 436 -3.79 16.82 3.07
C GLY A 436 -4.38 17.42 4.35
N GLY A 437 -5.47 18.19 4.24
CA GLY A 437 -6.16 18.79 5.38
C GLY A 437 -6.70 17.75 6.37
N LEU A 438 -7.34 16.70 5.89
CA LEU A 438 -7.85 15.61 6.73
C LEU A 438 -6.72 14.74 7.30
N ALA A 439 -5.62 14.55 6.57
CA ALA A 439 -4.44 13.83 7.09
C ALA A 439 -3.85 14.56 8.30
N ILE A 440 -3.71 15.89 8.24
CA ILE A 440 -3.23 16.71 9.38
C ILE A 440 -4.17 16.53 10.58
N LEU A 441 -5.48 16.61 10.38
CA LEU A 441 -6.46 16.40 11.45
C LEU A 441 -6.32 15.00 12.06
N CYS A 442 -6.20 13.97 11.23
CA CYS A 442 -6.10 12.57 11.66
C CYS A 442 -4.81 12.31 12.45
N PHE A 443 -3.65 12.77 11.97
CA PHE A 443 -2.39 12.57 12.68
C PHE A 443 -2.25 13.46 13.92
N THR A 444 -2.85 14.64 13.95
CA THR A 444 -2.98 15.44 15.18
C THR A 444 -3.78 14.68 16.23
N LYS A 445 -4.91 14.06 15.85
CA LYS A 445 -5.67 13.17 16.72
C LYS A 445 -4.82 12.00 17.20
N ALA A 446 -4.18 11.26 16.27
CA ALA A 446 -3.42 10.07 16.61
C ALA A 446 -2.25 10.37 17.56
N PHE A 447 -1.45 11.39 17.25
CA PHE A 447 -0.33 11.78 18.10
C PHE A 447 -0.81 12.33 19.45
N GLY A 448 -1.81 13.20 19.45
CA GLY A 448 -2.35 13.83 20.65
C GLY A 448 -2.93 12.81 21.65
N THR A 449 -3.68 11.81 21.16
CA THR A 449 -4.31 10.81 22.02
C THR A 449 -3.35 9.72 22.48
N VAL A 450 -2.36 9.33 21.66
CA VAL A 450 -1.42 8.25 22.00
C VAL A 450 -0.26 8.75 22.86
N PHE A 451 0.36 9.86 22.48
CA PHE A 451 1.61 10.28 23.08
C PHE A 451 1.45 11.42 24.10
N LEU A 452 0.44 12.28 23.96
CA LEU A 452 0.22 13.41 24.87
C LEU A 452 -0.85 13.07 25.95
N GLY A 453 -1.04 13.99 26.89
CA GLY A 453 -2.01 13.83 27.98
C GLY A 453 -1.61 12.77 29.01
N HIS A 454 -2.61 12.06 29.51
CA HIS A 454 -2.50 10.98 30.50
C HIS A 454 -3.24 9.72 30.03
N SER A 455 -2.79 8.54 30.48
CA SER A 455 -3.53 7.30 30.25
C SER A 455 -4.89 7.36 30.93
N ARG A 456 -5.96 7.02 30.19
CA ARG A 456 -7.36 7.03 30.70
C ARG A 456 -7.73 5.74 31.40
N HIS A 457 -7.03 4.66 31.10
CA HIS A 457 -7.20 3.36 31.71
C HIS A 457 -5.95 2.96 32.49
N PRO A 458 -6.09 2.26 33.64
CA PRO A 458 -4.95 1.70 34.33
C PRO A 458 -4.17 0.78 33.40
N GLN A 459 -2.88 1.03 33.25
CA GLN A 459 -2.01 0.13 32.52
C GLN A 459 -1.44 -0.88 33.50
N HIS A 460 -1.61 -2.17 33.21
CA HIS A 460 -1.11 -3.27 34.06
C HIS A 460 0.41 -3.31 34.12
N THR A 461 1.09 -2.77 33.10
CA THR A 461 2.54 -2.67 33.02
C THR A 461 2.96 -1.23 32.72
N SER A 462 4.10 -0.78 33.29
CA SER A 462 4.67 0.52 32.92
C SER A 462 5.27 0.42 31.51
N PRO A 463 4.76 1.18 30.51
CA PRO A 463 5.34 1.16 29.17
C PRO A 463 6.83 1.55 29.21
N ALA A 464 7.64 0.85 28.43
CA ALA A 464 9.06 1.12 28.31
C ALA A 464 9.43 1.39 26.84
N GLU A 465 10.50 2.18 26.64
CA GLU A 465 11.04 2.45 25.31
C GLU A 465 11.56 1.19 24.65
N ALA A 466 11.40 1.09 23.33
CA ALA A 466 11.92 -0.02 22.55
C ALA A 466 13.46 -0.05 22.56
N GLY A 467 14.02 -1.25 22.53
CA GLY A 467 15.47 -1.45 22.50
C GLY A 467 16.12 -0.95 21.19
N PRO A 468 17.45 -0.75 21.18
CA PRO A 468 18.19 -0.24 20.01
C PRO A 468 17.95 -1.04 18.73
N GLY A 469 17.81 -2.35 18.83
CA GLY A 469 17.58 -3.21 17.67
C GLY A 469 16.25 -2.95 16.95
N ALA A 470 15.23 -2.43 17.63
CA ALA A 470 13.99 -1.99 17.01
C ALA A 470 14.08 -0.53 16.52
N LEU A 471 14.84 0.32 17.24
CA LEU A 471 14.96 1.74 16.91
C LEU A 471 15.87 2.02 15.70
N ILE A 472 16.98 1.26 15.54
CA ILE A 472 17.95 1.47 14.45
C ILE A 472 17.28 1.45 13.06
N PRO A 473 16.50 0.41 12.66
CA PRO A 473 15.83 0.42 11.35
C PRO A 473 14.81 1.57 11.21
N MET A 474 14.21 2.03 12.30
CA MET A 474 13.32 3.19 12.28
C MET A 474 14.10 4.49 12.04
N TYR A 475 15.26 4.67 12.67
CA TYR A 475 16.14 5.82 12.39
C TYR A 475 16.70 5.79 10.98
N ALA A 476 16.99 4.63 10.41
CA ALA A 476 17.40 4.50 9.00
C ALA A 476 16.30 5.01 8.05
N GLY A 477 15.03 4.62 8.28
CA GLY A 477 13.91 5.18 7.53
C GLY A 477 13.72 6.68 7.75
N LEU A 478 13.82 7.13 9.01
CA LEU A 478 13.70 8.54 9.38
C LEU A 478 14.78 9.42 8.72
N SER A 479 16.02 8.93 8.64
CA SER A 479 17.12 9.67 7.99
C SER A 479 16.87 9.88 6.51
N LEU A 480 16.27 8.89 5.81
CA LEU A 480 15.87 9.06 4.41
C LEU A 480 14.67 10.01 4.25
N ILE A 481 13.68 9.95 5.15
CA ILE A 481 12.54 10.89 5.15
C ILE A 481 13.03 12.33 5.21
N ILE A 482 13.96 12.61 6.13
CA ILE A 482 14.56 13.94 6.31
C ILE A 482 15.52 14.26 5.14
N GLY A 483 16.33 13.27 4.71
CA GLY A 483 17.29 13.43 3.61
C GLY A 483 16.64 13.80 2.29
N ILE A 484 15.52 13.17 1.92
CA ILE A 484 14.76 13.50 0.71
C ILE A 484 14.20 14.94 0.80
N GLY A 485 13.72 15.33 1.98
CA GLY A 485 13.18 16.67 2.19
C GLY A 485 14.22 17.77 2.10
N ILE A 486 15.44 17.52 2.58
CA ILE A 486 16.54 18.51 2.58
C ILE A 486 17.32 18.49 1.25
N PHE A 487 17.53 17.32 0.67
CA PHE A 487 18.34 17.11 -0.53
C PHE A 487 17.52 16.46 -1.67
N PRO A 488 16.41 17.08 -2.15
CA PRO A 488 15.51 16.48 -3.14
C PRO A 488 16.19 16.20 -4.48
N THR A 489 17.20 16.98 -4.86
CA THR A 489 17.93 16.88 -6.15
C THR A 489 18.43 15.48 -6.43
N TYR A 490 19.06 14.83 -5.43
CA TYR A 490 19.62 13.49 -5.61
C TYR A 490 18.56 12.45 -5.93
N PHE A 491 17.40 12.57 -5.28
CA PHE A 491 16.27 11.65 -5.48
C PHE A 491 15.51 11.95 -6.77
N ILE A 492 15.42 13.22 -7.16
CA ILE A 492 14.88 13.61 -8.47
C ILE A 492 15.81 13.07 -9.57
N ALA A 493 17.13 13.19 -9.44
CA ALA A 493 18.07 12.63 -10.40
C ALA A 493 17.93 11.10 -10.53
N ALA A 494 17.68 10.39 -9.42
CA ALA A 494 17.48 8.94 -9.42
C ALA A 494 16.21 8.49 -10.16
N ILE A 495 15.14 9.30 -10.17
CA ILE A 495 13.91 8.98 -10.90
C ILE A 495 13.97 9.39 -12.38
N MET A 496 15.01 10.10 -12.84
CA MET A 496 15.08 10.56 -14.22
C MET A 496 15.01 9.42 -15.23
N GLN A 497 15.80 8.36 -15.04
CA GLN A 497 15.80 7.21 -15.92
C GLN A 497 14.44 6.49 -16.02
N PRO A 498 13.76 6.11 -14.91
CA PRO A 498 12.41 5.57 -15.00
C PRO A 498 11.39 6.56 -15.59
N LEU A 499 11.56 7.87 -15.37
CA LEU A 499 10.69 8.91 -15.91
C LEU A 499 10.78 9.01 -17.43
N THR A 500 12.00 8.97 -18.00
CA THR A 500 12.23 9.05 -19.46
C THR A 500 11.56 7.91 -20.22
N LEU A 501 11.32 6.75 -19.61
CA LEU A 501 10.58 5.65 -20.26
C LEU A 501 9.16 6.07 -20.67
N PHE A 502 8.55 7.01 -19.95
CA PHE A 502 7.21 7.52 -20.23
C PHE A 502 7.24 8.75 -21.14
N ILE A 503 8.06 9.76 -20.80
CA ILE A 503 8.03 11.06 -21.47
C ILE A 503 8.62 11.02 -22.87
N ASN A 504 9.56 10.13 -23.17
CA ASN A 504 10.15 9.97 -24.51
C ASN A 504 9.13 9.58 -25.59
N LYS A 505 7.90 9.18 -25.19
CA LYS A 505 6.79 8.98 -26.12
C LYS A 505 6.33 10.28 -26.79
N LEU A 506 6.55 11.45 -26.18
CA LEU A 506 6.21 12.78 -26.71
C LEU A 506 7.41 13.49 -27.38
N GLY A 507 8.62 13.05 -27.10
CA GLY A 507 9.85 13.65 -27.62
C GLY A 507 11.00 13.57 -26.61
N PRO A 508 12.24 13.70 -27.07
CA PRO A 508 13.39 13.65 -26.19
C PRO A 508 13.53 14.94 -25.37
N GLY A 509 13.87 14.77 -24.09
CA GLY A 509 14.22 15.88 -23.20
C GLY A 509 13.15 16.20 -22.14
N ILE A 510 13.59 16.93 -21.13
CA ILE A 510 12.75 17.42 -20.04
C ILE A 510 12.40 18.87 -20.32
N PRO A 511 11.12 19.29 -20.22
CA PRO A 511 10.74 20.66 -20.52
C PRO A 511 11.31 21.65 -19.48
N ASP A 512 11.73 22.83 -19.94
CA ASP A 512 12.35 23.88 -19.10
C ASP A 512 11.51 24.22 -17.87
N GLN A 513 10.19 24.26 -18.00
CA GLN A 513 9.28 24.54 -16.89
C GLN A 513 9.34 23.46 -15.81
N ALA A 514 9.53 22.18 -16.18
CA ALA A 514 9.72 21.11 -15.20
C ALA A 514 11.10 21.24 -14.54
N ILE A 515 12.15 21.60 -15.28
CA ILE A 515 13.49 21.89 -14.73
C ILE A 515 13.42 23.04 -13.72
N LEU A 516 12.70 24.12 -14.03
CA LEU A 516 12.47 25.23 -13.08
C LEU A 516 11.78 24.76 -11.81
N THR A 517 10.79 23.86 -11.93
CA THR A 517 10.10 23.27 -10.77
C THR A 517 11.05 22.43 -9.93
N PHE A 518 11.88 21.59 -10.55
CA PHE A 518 12.90 20.80 -9.84
C PHE A 518 13.93 21.71 -9.14
N ASN A 519 14.35 22.78 -9.78
CA ASN A 519 15.26 23.76 -9.19
C ASN A 519 14.64 24.56 -8.03
N ALA A 520 13.32 24.83 -8.07
CA ALA A 520 12.62 25.46 -6.96
C ALA A 520 12.65 24.57 -5.70
N LEU A 521 12.50 23.25 -5.86
CA LEU A 521 12.60 22.29 -4.74
C LEU A 521 13.98 22.34 -4.05
N ASN A 522 15.06 22.60 -4.80
CA ASN A 522 16.41 22.70 -4.23
C ASN A 522 16.59 23.87 -3.26
N ARG A 523 15.74 24.90 -3.33
CA ARG A 523 15.76 26.04 -2.40
C ARG A 523 14.99 25.76 -1.11
N ILE A 524 14.03 24.81 -1.15
CA ILE A 524 13.16 24.49 -0.01
C ILE A 524 13.95 23.84 1.12
N GLY A 525 14.84 22.89 0.81
CA GLY A 525 15.67 22.19 1.79
C GLY A 525 16.52 23.15 2.65
N PRO A 526 17.36 24.00 2.04
CA PRO A 526 18.15 24.99 2.77
C PRO A 526 17.30 25.98 3.58
N CYS A 527 16.17 26.47 3.04
CA CYS A 527 15.24 27.34 3.76
C CYS A 527 14.67 26.65 5.01
N ALA A 528 14.22 25.40 4.85
CA ALA A 528 13.69 24.62 5.95
C ALA A 528 14.75 24.32 7.02
N MET A 529 15.98 24.03 6.60
CA MET A 529 17.10 23.83 7.51
C MET A 529 17.43 25.14 8.26
N GLY A 530 17.39 26.29 7.57
CA GLY A 530 17.54 27.60 8.19
C GLY A 530 16.50 27.87 9.28
N ILE A 531 15.22 27.57 9.00
CA ILE A 531 14.12 27.68 9.97
C ILE A 531 14.35 26.74 11.17
N ALA A 532 14.76 25.49 10.92
CA ALA A 532 15.03 24.52 11.98
C ALA A 532 16.20 24.97 12.88
N VAL A 533 17.29 25.45 12.28
CA VAL A 533 18.43 26.02 13.00
C VAL A 533 18.00 27.26 13.82
N PHE A 534 17.23 28.16 13.23
CA PHE A 534 16.71 29.34 13.91
C PHE A 534 15.84 28.96 15.13
N ALA A 535 14.92 27.99 14.94
CA ALA A 535 14.09 27.48 16.04
C ALA A 535 14.95 26.83 17.14
N ALA A 536 15.97 26.05 16.77
CA ALA A 536 16.92 25.44 17.70
C ALA A 536 17.69 26.52 18.49
N VAL A 537 18.17 27.55 17.82
CA VAL A 537 18.88 28.71 18.47
C VAL A 537 17.95 29.37 19.49
N ILE A 538 16.70 29.68 19.13
CA ILE A 538 15.72 30.25 20.06
C ILE A 538 15.49 29.31 21.24
N PHE A 539 15.34 28.03 21.00
CA PHE A 539 15.16 27.04 22.06
C PHE A 539 16.34 27.04 23.04
N PHE A 540 17.58 27.02 22.54
CA PHE A 540 18.77 27.02 23.39
C PHE A 540 18.94 28.35 24.15
N ILE A 541 18.67 29.50 23.51
CA ILE A 541 18.69 30.82 24.18
C ILE A 541 17.66 30.82 25.32
N ARG A 542 16.42 30.39 25.03
CA ARG A 542 15.37 30.28 26.06
C ARG A 542 15.79 29.34 27.19
N LYS A 543 16.32 28.16 26.88
CA LYS A 543 16.78 27.17 27.86
C LYS A 543 17.84 27.81 28.79
N LYS A 544 18.83 28.52 28.22
CA LYS A 544 19.88 29.18 28.97
C LYS A 544 19.34 30.35 29.82
N ALA A 545 18.47 31.18 29.27
CA ALA A 545 17.85 32.29 29.97
C ALA A 545 16.92 31.88 31.11
N THR A 546 16.27 30.70 31.00
CA THR A 546 15.34 30.20 32.02
C THR A 546 15.98 29.22 33.00
N GLN A 547 17.23 28.81 32.78
CA GLN A 547 17.90 27.77 33.57
C GLN A 547 18.00 28.10 35.07
N LYS A 548 18.23 29.39 35.40
CA LYS A 548 18.38 29.88 36.77
C LYS A 548 17.09 30.40 37.38
N LYS A 549 15.98 30.45 36.62
CA LYS A 549 14.68 30.94 37.15
C LYS A 549 14.01 29.86 37.97
N PRO A 550 13.37 30.22 39.13
CA PRO A 550 12.63 29.26 39.92
C PRO A 550 11.50 28.66 39.09
N LYS A 551 11.39 27.35 39.13
CA LYS A 551 10.33 26.60 38.43
C LYS A 551 9.30 26.20 39.48
N SER A 552 8.09 26.76 39.37
CA SER A 552 6.95 26.27 40.12
C SER A 552 6.26 25.17 39.31
N ILE A 553 5.99 24.02 39.95
CA ILE A 553 5.22 22.94 39.38
C ILE A 553 3.81 23.07 39.96
N ASN A 554 2.87 23.50 39.12
CA ASN A 554 1.48 23.63 39.47
C ASN A 554 0.63 22.71 38.56
N THR A 555 -0.61 22.43 38.98
CA THR A 555 -1.60 21.76 38.13
C THR A 555 -1.90 22.61 36.90
N THR A 556 -2.24 21.96 35.79
CA THR A 556 -2.71 22.64 34.58
C THR A 556 -3.96 23.46 34.93
N TRP A 557 -4.15 24.64 34.31
CA TRP A 557 -5.30 25.49 34.47
C TRP A 557 -6.60 24.70 34.29
N GLY A 558 -7.40 24.61 35.34
CA GLY A 558 -8.63 23.82 35.41
C GLY A 558 -9.93 24.65 35.49
N CYS A 559 -9.89 25.96 35.10
CA CYS A 559 -11.03 26.86 35.22
C CYS A 559 -11.66 26.82 36.63
N ALA A 560 -10.84 26.90 37.67
CA ALA A 560 -11.20 26.79 39.07
C ALA A 560 -11.72 25.40 39.55
N TYR A 561 -11.72 24.39 38.69
CA TYR A 561 -12.05 23.03 39.07
C TYR A 561 -10.84 22.35 39.77
N ILE A 562 -11.06 21.94 41.03
CA ILE A 562 -9.97 21.47 41.91
C ILE A 562 -9.71 19.96 41.89
N ALA A 563 -10.57 19.18 41.23
CA ALA A 563 -10.48 17.72 41.18
C ALA A 563 -10.36 17.16 39.75
N PRO A 564 -9.35 17.57 38.97
CA PRO A 564 -9.17 17.07 37.59
C PRO A 564 -8.84 15.57 37.62
N THR A 565 -9.47 14.81 36.73
CA THR A 565 -9.20 13.38 36.55
C THR A 565 -8.55 13.13 35.19
N SER A 566 -7.88 11.98 35.01
CA SER A 566 -7.32 11.55 33.72
C SER A 566 -8.36 11.39 32.59
N LYS A 567 -9.65 11.33 32.95
CA LYS A 567 -10.78 11.27 32.01
C LYS A 567 -11.16 12.65 31.44
N MET A 568 -10.76 13.75 32.09
CA MET A 568 -11.06 15.12 31.69
C MET A 568 -10.02 15.65 30.70
N GLN A 569 -9.94 14.98 29.53
CA GLN A 569 -9.05 15.37 28.44
C GLN A 569 -9.68 15.02 27.09
N TYR A 570 -9.15 15.60 26.02
CA TYR A 570 -9.60 15.29 24.67
C TYR A 570 -9.43 13.80 24.36
N THR A 571 -10.46 13.22 23.73
CA THR A 571 -10.49 11.84 23.25
C THR A 571 -10.31 11.81 21.74
N ALA A 572 -10.01 10.65 21.16
CA ALA A 572 -9.96 10.52 19.72
C ALA A 572 -11.28 10.93 19.05
N SER A 573 -12.41 10.59 19.70
CA SER A 573 -13.75 10.98 19.23
C SER A 573 -13.99 12.49 19.32
N SER A 574 -13.44 13.19 20.33
CA SER A 574 -13.63 14.64 20.49
C SER A 574 -12.86 15.45 19.45
N TYR A 575 -11.66 15.02 19.04
CA TYR A 575 -10.89 15.64 17.95
C TYR A 575 -11.67 15.70 16.63
N VAL A 576 -12.47 14.70 16.35
CA VAL A 576 -13.16 14.54 15.06
C VAL A 576 -14.66 14.75 15.13
N ARG A 577 -15.19 15.27 16.25
CA ARG A 577 -16.63 15.42 16.47
C ARG A 577 -17.32 16.29 15.40
N THR A 578 -16.75 17.46 15.09
CA THR A 578 -17.29 18.37 14.06
C THR A 578 -17.19 17.74 12.68
N TYR A 579 -16.04 17.16 12.35
CA TYR A 579 -15.84 16.45 11.10
C TYR A 579 -16.84 15.31 10.92
N ARG A 580 -17.08 14.49 11.97
CA ARG A 580 -18.05 13.39 11.94
C ARG A 580 -19.43 13.86 11.55
N LYS A 581 -19.91 14.98 12.14
CA LYS A 581 -21.23 15.53 11.82
C LYS A 581 -21.33 15.97 10.36
N LEU A 582 -20.30 16.59 9.82
CA LEU A 582 -20.27 17.03 8.42
C LEU A 582 -20.20 15.86 7.43
N ALA A 583 -19.45 14.81 7.77
CA ALA A 583 -19.22 13.65 6.92
C ALA A 583 -20.25 12.53 7.11
N GLU A 584 -21.21 12.65 8.03
CA GLU A 584 -22.23 11.64 8.36
C GLU A 584 -22.99 11.10 7.14
N PRO A 585 -23.37 11.92 6.12
CA PRO A 585 -24.03 11.39 4.93
C PRO A 585 -23.17 10.40 4.12
N MET A 586 -21.84 10.57 4.16
CA MET A 586 -20.89 9.73 3.43
C MET A 586 -20.36 8.56 4.27
N LEU A 587 -20.34 8.70 5.59
CA LEU A 587 -19.79 7.73 6.54
C LEU A 587 -20.90 7.02 7.30
N ASN A 588 -20.74 5.73 7.56
CA ASN A 588 -21.64 4.96 8.41
C ASN A 588 -20.97 4.72 9.76
N ILE A 589 -21.47 5.38 10.80
CA ILE A 589 -20.91 5.29 12.15
C ILE A 589 -22.00 4.82 13.10
N ALA A 590 -21.94 3.56 13.53
CA ALA A 590 -22.81 3.06 14.57
C ALA A 590 -22.43 3.69 15.92
N VAL A 591 -23.39 4.26 16.60
CA VAL A 591 -23.23 4.87 17.93
C VAL A 591 -23.94 4.00 18.95
N LYS A 592 -23.20 3.47 19.91
CA LYS A 592 -23.75 2.82 21.09
C LYS A 592 -23.70 3.82 22.25
N LYS A 593 -24.85 4.30 22.67
CA LYS A 593 -25.00 5.25 23.78
C LYS A 593 -25.90 4.63 24.83
N GLU A 594 -25.46 4.63 26.09
CA GLU A 594 -26.32 4.34 27.24
C GLU A 594 -27.09 5.60 27.59
N ASP A 595 -28.41 5.49 27.74
CA ASP A 595 -29.24 6.61 28.18
C ASP A 595 -28.97 6.89 29.66
N ILE A 596 -28.52 8.10 29.94
CA ILE A 596 -28.27 8.57 31.30
C ILE A 596 -29.63 9.05 31.87
N LYS A 597 -30.19 8.30 32.80
CA LYS A 597 -31.47 8.62 33.46
C LYS A 597 -31.28 9.36 34.79
N ASP A 598 -30.09 9.23 35.39
CA ASP A 598 -29.80 9.80 36.70
C ASP A 598 -29.10 11.16 36.60
N ILE A 599 -29.36 12.04 37.57
CA ILE A 599 -28.70 13.35 37.72
C ILE A 599 -27.20 13.15 38.01
N PHE A 600 -26.84 12.12 38.78
CA PHE A 600 -25.45 11.73 39.08
C PHE A 600 -25.19 10.29 38.63
N PRO A 601 -24.93 10.07 37.31
CA PRO A 601 -24.73 8.73 36.80
C PRO A 601 -23.42 8.14 37.30
N LEU A 602 -23.47 6.95 37.89
CA LEU A 602 -22.29 6.18 38.30
C LEU A 602 -21.49 5.67 37.11
N ARG A 603 -22.15 5.42 35.98
CA ARG A 603 -21.54 4.94 34.72
C ARG A 603 -22.28 5.56 33.52
N GLY A 604 -21.58 5.84 32.48
CA GLY A 604 -22.11 6.21 31.18
C GLY A 604 -21.16 5.69 30.09
N LYS A 605 -21.73 5.06 29.07
CA LYS A 605 -20.96 4.49 27.95
C LYS A 605 -21.38 5.16 26.65
N HIS A 606 -20.41 5.66 25.92
CA HIS A 606 -20.56 6.20 24.57
C HIS A 606 -19.46 5.65 23.67
N GLU A 607 -19.81 4.77 22.75
CA GLU A 607 -18.89 4.15 21.82
C GLU A 607 -19.31 4.44 20.37
N THR A 608 -18.32 4.65 19.51
CA THR A 608 -18.53 4.83 18.08
C THR A 608 -17.81 3.73 17.32
N HIS A 609 -18.53 3.07 16.41
CA HIS A 609 -18.00 2.00 15.56
C HIS A 609 -18.13 2.43 14.11
N PRO A 610 -17.00 2.81 13.45
CA PRO A 610 -17.01 3.17 12.04
C PRO A 610 -17.19 1.93 11.17
N HIS A 611 -18.12 2.01 10.21
CA HIS A 611 -18.33 1.00 9.17
C HIS A 611 -18.00 1.57 7.81
N ASP A 612 -17.47 0.71 6.95
CA ASP A 612 -17.15 1.05 5.56
C ASP A 612 -18.38 0.81 4.67
N LYS A 613 -18.97 1.88 4.14
CA LYS A 613 -20.13 1.77 3.23
C LYS A 613 -19.76 1.09 1.90
N ALA A 614 -18.56 1.33 1.39
CA ALA A 614 -18.12 0.70 0.15
C ALA A 614 -17.99 -0.82 0.32
N GLU A 615 -17.50 -1.30 1.46
CA GLU A 615 -17.49 -2.73 1.80
C GLU A 615 -18.91 -3.30 1.80
N THR A 616 -19.86 -2.60 2.44
CA THR A 616 -21.25 -3.06 2.50
C THR A 616 -21.88 -3.15 1.10
N TRP A 617 -21.66 -2.16 0.23
CA TRP A 617 -22.31 -2.11 -1.08
C TRP A 617 -21.66 -3.04 -2.12
N PHE A 618 -20.33 -3.10 -2.14
CA PHE A 618 -19.59 -3.83 -3.19
C PHE A 618 -19.19 -5.25 -2.79
N ILE A 619 -19.25 -5.60 -1.49
CA ILE A 619 -18.87 -6.93 -1.01
C ILE A 619 -20.01 -7.61 -0.26
N ASP A 620 -20.52 -7.02 0.85
CA ASP A 620 -21.47 -7.70 1.71
C ASP A 620 -22.81 -7.98 1.03
N ILE A 621 -23.37 -7.00 0.31
CA ILE A 621 -24.64 -7.17 -0.39
C ILE A 621 -24.52 -8.19 -1.53
N PRO A 622 -23.54 -8.11 -2.46
CA PRO A 622 -23.36 -9.12 -3.50
C PRO A 622 -23.11 -10.52 -2.96
N LEU A 623 -22.30 -10.65 -1.90
CA LEU A 623 -22.03 -11.94 -1.27
C LEU A 623 -23.29 -12.55 -0.65
N ARG A 624 -24.13 -11.75 0.03
CA ARG A 624 -25.42 -12.23 0.56
C ARG A 624 -26.35 -12.68 -0.56
N GLN A 625 -26.40 -11.94 -1.66
CA GLN A 625 -27.21 -12.31 -2.82
C GLN A 625 -26.71 -13.61 -3.46
N LEU A 626 -25.39 -13.75 -3.63
CA LEU A 626 -24.76 -14.98 -4.11
C LEU A 626 -25.02 -16.14 -3.18
N GLN A 627 -24.86 -15.96 -1.87
CA GLN A 627 -25.15 -16.98 -0.87
C GLN A 627 -26.63 -17.39 -0.90
N PHE A 628 -27.54 -16.43 -1.01
CA PHE A 628 -28.97 -16.72 -1.18
C PHE A 628 -29.25 -17.51 -2.43
N PHE A 629 -28.60 -17.18 -3.55
CA PHE A 629 -28.69 -17.92 -4.81
C PHE A 629 -28.13 -19.34 -4.65
N ILE A 630 -26.92 -19.51 -4.12
CA ILE A 630 -26.28 -20.82 -3.91
C ILE A 630 -27.11 -21.68 -2.98
N ASN A 631 -27.68 -21.12 -1.91
CA ASN A 631 -28.51 -21.86 -0.97
C ASN A 631 -29.77 -22.45 -1.61
N ARG A 632 -30.26 -21.90 -2.74
CA ARG A 632 -31.34 -22.49 -3.50
C ARG A 632 -30.97 -23.83 -4.16
N PHE A 633 -29.67 -24.04 -4.38
CA PHE A 633 -29.15 -25.30 -4.93
C PHE A 633 -28.68 -26.28 -3.86
N SER A 634 -28.90 -26.00 -2.57
CA SER A 634 -28.48 -26.87 -1.47
C SER A 634 -29.12 -28.25 -1.53
N PHE A 635 -30.28 -28.40 -2.22
CA PHE A 635 -30.91 -29.71 -2.49
C PHE A 635 -30.02 -30.63 -3.33
N LEU A 636 -29.08 -30.10 -4.10
CA LEU A 636 -28.10 -30.89 -4.85
C LEU A 636 -27.09 -31.59 -3.92
N GLN A 637 -26.89 -31.09 -2.70
CA GLN A 637 -25.99 -31.63 -1.67
C GLN A 637 -26.79 -32.33 -0.58
N ASN A 638 -27.54 -33.36 -0.92
CA ASN A 638 -28.41 -34.06 0.02
C ASN A 638 -27.71 -35.19 0.82
N GLY A 639 -26.42 -35.46 0.56
CA GLY A 639 -25.61 -36.45 1.28
C GLY A 639 -25.84 -37.90 0.82
N TYR A 640 -26.78 -38.16 -0.12
CA TYR A 640 -27.02 -39.50 -0.64
C TYR A 640 -26.12 -39.82 -1.83
N LEU A 641 -25.25 -40.83 -1.68
CA LEU A 641 -24.30 -41.25 -2.73
C LEU A 641 -24.97 -41.58 -4.07
N GLN A 642 -26.17 -42.20 -4.02
CA GLN A 642 -26.93 -42.54 -5.22
C GLN A 642 -27.29 -41.33 -6.07
N VAL A 643 -27.60 -40.21 -5.44
CA VAL A 643 -27.94 -38.94 -6.12
C VAL A 643 -26.72 -38.37 -6.81
N TYR A 644 -25.54 -38.42 -6.18
CA TYR A 644 -24.30 -37.97 -6.82
C TYR A 644 -23.90 -38.85 -8.03
N ILE A 645 -24.15 -40.15 -7.97
CA ILE A 645 -23.94 -41.04 -9.12
C ILE A 645 -24.90 -40.64 -10.27
N ILE A 646 -26.19 -40.37 -9.97
CA ILE A 646 -27.14 -39.87 -10.96
C ILE A 646 -26.67 -38.57 -11.61
N TYR A 647 -26.11 -37.61 -10.84
CA TYR A 647 -25.56 -36.39 -11.42
C TYR A 647 -24.42 -36.67 -12.39
N GLY A 648 -23.53 -37.62 -12.06
CA GLY A 648 -22.46 -38.06 -12.96
C GLY A 648 -23.01 -38.66 -14.26
N VAL A 649 -24.03 -39.56 -14.16
CA VAL A 649 -24.69 -40.16 -15.32
C VAL A 649 -25.39 -39.09 -16.17
N VAL A 650 -26.15 -38.18 -15.56
CA VAL A 650 -26.82 -37.09 -16.28
C VAL A 650 -25.79 -36.17 -16.97
N PHE A 651 -24.68 -35.85 -16.32
CA PHE A 651 -23.62 -35.06 -16.92
C PHE A 651 -23.01 -35.74 -18.15
N VAL A 652 -22.62 -36.99 -18.03
CA VAL A 652 -22.08 -37.78 -19.17
C VAL A 652 -23.10 -37.86 -20.29
N THR A 653 -24.37 -38.12 -19.97
CA THR A 653 -25.45 -38.16 -20.96
C THR A 653 -25.63 -36.81 -21.67
N MET A 654 -25.60 -35.71 -20.93
CA MET A 654 -25.65 -34.38 -21.53
C MET A 654 -24.47 -34.11 -22.47
N VAL A 655 -23.23 -34.41 -22.03
CA VAL A 655 -22.03 -34.23 -22.86
C VAL A 655 -22.13 -35.05 -24.17
N LEU A 656 -22.68 -36.25 -24.13
CA LEU A 656 -22.87 -37.08 -25.32
C LEU A 656 -24.00 -36.59 -26.23
N LEU A 657 -25.06 -36.04 -25.65
CA LEU A 657 -26.20 -35.52 -26.40
C LEU A 657 -26.02 -34.13 -26.97
N LEU A 658 -25.19 -33.27 -26.33
CA LEU A 658 -24.96 -31.88 -26.72
C LEU A 658 -24.54 -31.72 -28.21
N PRO A 659 -23.58 -32.49 -28.75
CA PRO A 659 -23.23 -32.43 -30.18
C PRO A 659 -24.40 -32.80 -31.09
N VAL A 660 -25.16 -33.85 -30.74
CA VAL A 660 -26.30 -34.33 -31.53
C VAL A 660 -27.42 -33.26 -31.53
N ILE A 661 -27.70 -32.65 -30.39
CA ILE A 661 -28.70 -31.59 -30.25
C ILE A 661 -28.25 -30.36 -31.05
N TYR A 662 -26.98 -29.99 -30.97
CA TYR A 662 -26.40 -28.88 -31.70
C TYR A 662 -26.54 -29.04 -33.21
N ASP A 663 -26.20 -30.21 -33.74
CA ASP A 663 -26.33 -30.51 -35.16
C ASP A 663 -27.80 -30.46 -35.63
N ARG A 664 -28.74 -30.93 -34.80
CA ARG A 664 -30.18 -30.87 -35.10
C ARG A 664 -30.71 -29.43 -35.06
N ILE A 665 -30.26 -28.62 -34.12
CA ILE A 665 -30.63 -27.19 -34.07
C ILE A 665 -30.10 -26.45 -35.30
N ILE A 666 -28.86 -26.70 -35.73
CA ILE A 666 -28.29 -26.09 -36.95
C ILE A 666 -29.10 -26.53 -38.18
N ALA A 667 -29.41 -27.82 -38.30
CA ALA A 667 -30.21 -28.32 -39.42
C ALA A 667 -31.62 -27.66 -39.44
N LEU A 668 -32.22 -27.46 -38.28
CA LEU A 668 -33.51 -26.80 -38.15
C LEU A 668 -33.42 -25.32 -38.56
N ILE A 669 -32.39 -24.61 -38.12
CA ILE A 669 -32.16 -23.22 -38.53
C ILE A 669 -31.90 -23.09 -40.02
N GLN A 670 -31.13 -24.02 -40.61
CA GLN A 670 -30.91 -24.08 -42.06
C GLN A 670 -32.19 -24.35 -42.84
N PHE A 671 -33.02 -25.21 -42.32
CA PHE A 671 -34.34 -25.50 -42.93
C PHE A 671 -35.25 -24.25 -42.91
N PHE A 672 -35.33 -23.53 -41.80
CA PHE A 672 -36.11 -22.30 -41.70
C PHE A 672 -35.56 -21.12 -42.56
N ASN A 673 -34.24 -21.09 -42.78
CA ASN A 673 -33.63 -20.08 -43.67
C ASN A 673 -33.81 -20.41 -45.16
N GLN A 674 -34.30 -21.61 -45.52
CA GLN A 674 -34.62 -22.03 -46.90
C GLN A 674 -36.10 -21.91 -47.25
N LEU A 675 -36.96 -21.69 -46.25
CA LEU A 675 -38.39 -21.33 -46.43
C LEU A 675 -38.53 -19.81 -46.54
#